data_59b073b267f37e6c2b2c5834aca244fd
#
_entry.id   59b073b267f37e6c2b2c5834aca244fd
#
_cell.length_a   1.000
_cell.length_b   1.000
_cell.length_c   1.000
_cell.angle_alpha   90.00
_cell.angle_beta   90.00
_cell.angle_gamma   90.00
#
_symmetry.space_group_name_H-M   'P 1'
#
loop_
_entity.id
_entity.type
_entity.pdbx_description
1 polymer ?
#
loop_
_entity_poly.entity_id
_entity_poly.type
_entity_poly.pdbx_seq_one_letter_code
_entity_poly.pdbx_strand_id
1 'polypeptide(L)'
;MKKKLFVLAMLVMTSCQLTFAADGHFITDATYRTKVENAFKERMNLVGKKFFATKSLKPTTAENEALEFLYAYMPLADVTDYSTAFYLQNVKSSFEARKEMSWGNKVPEQLFRHFVLPLRVNNENLDDARQVFFKELKDRVDGMSMYDAILEVNHWCHEKVTYRPADARTSAPLSTVRSAYGRCGEQSTFTVTALRAVGIPARQVYTPRWAHTDDNHAWVEAWADGKWYFLGACEPEAVLNLGWFNAPAARAMLTHTKVFGDYNGPEEVLLRTSNYTEINLISNYGETARIDFNIVDENGKPVDGARVDFKIYNYAEFYTAVTKYTGADGKTFLTAGKGDLMIWASKNGKYGFAKASFGKENTVTIHLDRDAHNLANFVAYKDSFDIVPPMGQAVLPEVTPAQRAKNLERFAYEDSIRHIYLATFYTPETARKAAEANGLPADKVADFLVASSGNHAVILNFLVKHKDNPDRAIALLSTLSAKDLRDMQMDILDDSFNAKSDQVSPRVEDEMIIHPFKQFFEKSFSQKDADTFRKDPSQLVAWIKANIRINPDKKALAIAQTPVGVWNARLTDNRSRKIFFVDVARSLGIEARVDPVTKKTQYKQGDEWTDVDFDATTQVATGKGTLVIDYKGNGAVDDPKYYSHFTITRINEDGSTSLMEYDEDAITWSKAFKKGVTLDAGTYMLVSGTRLANGSVLSAMQIFRVEAHKTTQVEMQLRTSSTEVTVIGNFDSESKFQKLDGSTVNILSQTGRGYFITGLIGVGQEPTNHALKDIAKVAKSFENWNRPILLLFEDEVAAKKFKPEEFPGLPKTVMFGIDKGGALRKQIVANMKLTNKTLLPIFFISDTFNRVVYISQGYTIGLGEQMEAVIKKL
;
A
#
# COMPACT_ATOMS: atom_id res chain seq x y z
N MET A 1 -10.25 28.61 -59.83
CA MET A 1 -8.93 28.50 -59.24
C MET A 1 -8.99 28.45 -57.71
N LYS A 2 -9.60 27.38 -57.10
CA LYS A 2 -9.57 27.14 -55.64
C LYS A 2 -9.76 25.66 -55.36
N LYS A 3 -8.97 24.77 -55.97
CA LYS A 3 -8.97 23.31 -55.71
C LYS A 3 -7.59 22.64 -55.83
N LYS A 4 -6.49 23.38 -55.60
CA LYS A 4 -5.14 22.80 -55.68
C LYS A 4 -4.26 23.14 -54.47
N LEU A 5 -4.85 23.56 -53.33
CA LEU A 5 -4.08 23.86 -52.11
C LEU A 5 -4.42 22.97 -50.91
N PHE A 6 -5.16 21.86 -51.12
CA PHE A 6 -5.52 20.96 -50.02
C PHE A 6 -4.88 19.57 -50.14
N VAL A 7 -3.97 19.35 -51.04
CA VAL A 7 -3.31 18.05 -51.27
C VAL A 7 -1.85 18.05 -50.81
N LEU A 8 -1.29 19.22 -50.43
CA LEU A 8 0.12 19.31 -49.99
C LEU A 8 0.28 19.34 -48.46
N ALA A 9 -0.82 19.31 -47.67
CA ALA A 9 -0.76 19.25 -46.19
C ALA A 9 -0.99 17.85 -45.62
N MET A 10 -1.22 16.84 -46.48
CA MET A 10 -1.48 15.44 -46.05
C MET A 10 -0.31 14.49 -46.38
N LEU A 11 0.86 14.98 -46.73
CA LEU A 11 2.03 14.15 -47.09
C LEU A 11 3.27 14.38 -46.22
N VAL A 12 3.10 14.96 -45.02
CA VAL A 12 4.20 15.13 -44.06
C VAL A 12 3.93 14.36 -42.73
N MET A 13 2.90 13.50 -42.68
CA MET A 13 2.66 12.63 -41.55
C MET A 13 2.85 11.16 -41.88
N THR A 14 3.88 10.80 -42.62
CA THR A 14 4.25 9.39 -42.79
C THR A 14 5.76 9.26 -42.88
N SER A 15 6.27 8.59 -41.89
CA SER A 15 7.62 8.05 -41.74
C SER A 15 8.46 8.77 -40.67
N CYS A 16 8.02 8.77 -39.42
CA CYS A 16 8.98 8.64 -38.34
C CYS A 16 9.27 7.14 -38.15
N GLN A 17 9.99 6.55 -39.07
CA GLN A 17 10.68 5.29 -38.87
C GLN A 17 11.77 5.61 -37.85
N LEU A 18 11.55 5.18 -36.61
CA LEU A 18 12.56 5.14 -35.58
C LEU A 18 13.55 4.01 -35.91
N THR A 19 14.39 4.24 -36.89
CA THR A 19 15.73 3.63 -36.88
C THR A 19 16.45 4.15 -35.64
N PHE A 20 17.18 3.29 -34.92
CA PHE A 20 18.32 3.78 -34.15
C PHE A 20 19.03 4.78 -35.03
N ALA A 21 19.23 5.99 -34.51
CA ALA A 21 19.84 7.05 -35.31
C ALA A 21 21.08 6.49 -36.00
N ALA A 22 21.40 6.96 -37.20
CA ALA A 22 22.57 6.51 -37.99
C ALA A 22 23.88 6.53 -37.19
N ASP A 23 23.91 7.21 -36.06
CA ASP A 23 25.02 7.38 -35.12
C ASP A 23 25.02 6.41 -33.92
N GLY A 24 24.09 5.46 -33.85
CA GLY A 24 24.04 4.42 -32.77
C GLY A 24 23.55 4.95 -31.41
N HIS A 25 22.96 6.13 -31.33
CA HIS A 25 22.42 6.70 -30.10
C HIS A 25 21.02 6.13 -29.74
N PHE A 26 20.80 5.88 -28.43
CA PHE A 26 19.50 5.53 -27.89
C PHE A 26 18.64 6.78 -27.68
N ILE A 27 19.21 7.85 -27.12
CA ILE A 27 18.52 9.12 -26.90
C ILE A 27 18.75 9.98 -28.13
N THR A 28 17.75 10.08 -29.00
CA THR A 28 17.88 10.73 -30.30
C THR A 28 17.94 12.26 -30.22
N ASP A 29 17.20 12.86 -29.24
CA ASP A 29 17.27 14.29 -28.96
C ASP A 29 18.60 14.65 -28.27
N ALA A 30 19.49 15.35 -28.98
CA ALA A 30 20.81 15.74 -28.49
C ALA A 30 20.75 16.66 -27.27
N THR A 31 19.74 17.53 -27.17
CA THR A 31 19.56 18.43 -26.03
C THR A 31 19.18 17.63 -24.78
N TYR A 32 18.24 16.71 -24.91
CA TYR A 32 17.84 15.83 -23.82
C TYR A 32 18.97 14.88 -23.43
N ARG A 33 19.72 14.33 -24.40
CA ARG A 33 20.89 13.48 -24.14
C ARG A 33 21.93 14.22 -23.30
N THR A 34 22.27 15.45 -23.67
CA THR A 34 23.19 16.31 -22.89
C THR A 34 22.66 16.55 -21.45
N LYS A 35 21.36 16.74 -21.30
CA LYS A 35 20.73 16.88 -19.97
C LYS A 35 20.92 15.63 -19.13
N VAL A 36 20.69 14.45 -19.71
CA VAL A 36 20.89 13.14 -19.04
C VAL A 36 22.36 12.94 -18.65
N GLU A 37 23.29 13.22 -19.55
CA GLU A 37 24.74 13.16 -19.27
C GLU A 37 25.15 14.05 -18.10
N ASN A 38 24.62 15.27 -18.03
CA ASN A 38 24.91 16.18 -16.93
C ASN A 38 24.32 15.69 -15.61
N ALA A 39 23.07 15.24 -15.62
CA ALA A 39 22.43 14.65 -14.43
C ALA A 39 23.19 13.39 -13.93
N PHE A 40 23.63 12.54 -14.86
CA PHE A 40 24.48 11.40 -14.56
C PHE A 40 25.82 11.81 -13.91
N LYS A 41 26.52 12.80 -14.49
CA LYS A 41 27.80 13.31 -13.95
C LYS A 41 27.61 13.86 -12.53
N GLU A 42 26.57 14.66 -12.31
CA GLU A 42 26.23 15.19 -10.98
C GLU A 42 25.95 14.06 -9.98
N ARG A 43 25.17 13.06 -10.41
CA ARG A 43 24.85 11.89 -9.59
C ARG A 43 26.11 11.10 -9.22
N MET A 44 27.00 10.84 -10.17
CA MET A 44 28.24 10.12 -9.92
C MET A 44 29.22 10.91 -9.05
N ASN A 45 29.24 12.22 -9.14
CA ASN A 45 30.01 13.05 -8.22
C ASN A 45 29.45 13.00 -6.78
N LEU A 46 28.14 12.89 -6.62
CA LEU A 46 27.49 12.79 -5.31
C LEU A 46 27.72 11.43 -4.64
N VAL A 47 27.47 10.34 -5.38
CA VAL A 47 27.46 8.97 -4.85
C VAL A 47 28.87 8.34 -4.88
N GLY A 48 29.62 8.61 -5.93
CA GLY A 48 30.95 8.06 -6.19
C GLY A 48 31.02 7.23 -7.48
N LYS A 49 32.03 7.50 -8.29
CA LYS A 49 32.22 6.88 -9.63
C LYS A 49 32.40 5.37 -9.58
N LYS A 50 32.78 4.79 -8.42
CA LYS A 50 32.98 3.34 -8.25
C LYS A 50 31.71 2.52 -8.45
N PHE A 51 30.54 3.12 -8.30
CA PHE A 51 29.25 2.47 -8.49
C PHE A 51 28.84 2.34 -9.96
N PHE A 52 29.57 2.93 -10.89
CA PHE A 52 29.35 2.81 -12.33
C PHE A 52 30.55 2.17 -13.00
N ALA A 53 30.58 0.86 -13.04
CA ALA A 53 31.72 0.04 -13.46
C ALA A 53 31.50 -0.57 -14.86
N THR A 54 31.58 0.24 -15.93
CA THR A 54 31.33 -0.21 -17.32
C THR A 54 32.60 -0.69 -18.07
N LYS A 55 33.80 -0.37 -17.58
CA LYS A 55 35.05 -0.62 -18.30
C LYS A 55 35.26 -2.07 -18.75
N SER A 56 34.93 -3.03 -17.91
CA SER A 56 35.02 -4.48 -18.23
C SER A 56 33.80 -5.00 -19.01
N LEU A 57 32.67 -4.32 -18.96
CA LEU A 57 31.40 -4.75 -19.54
C LEU A 57 31.25 -4.35 -21.01
N LYS A 58 31.97 -3.31 -21.45
CA LYS A 58 32.02 -2.80 -22.84
C LYS A 58 30.63 -2.64 -23.48
N PRO A 59 29.72 -1.85 -22.89
CA PRO A 59 28.41 -1.59 -23.48
C PRO A 59 28.58 -0.85 -24.83
N THR A 60 27.62 -1.03 -25.75
CA THR A 60 27.50 -0.19 -26.95
C THR A 60 27.14 1.24 -26.56
N THR A 61 27.23 2.20 -27.49
CA THR A 61 26.84 3.60 -27.26
C THR A 61 25.42 3.69 -26.73
N ALA A 62 24.44 3.02 -27.36
CA ALA A 62 23.05 3.01 -26.95
C ALA A 62 22.84 2.38 -25.55
N GLU A 63 23.53 1.27 -25.26
CA GLU A 63 23.47 0.62 -23.94
C GLU A 63 24.07 1.52 -22.85
N ASN A 64 25.17 2.20 -23.16
CA ASN A 64 25.79 3.13 -22.21
C ASN A 64 24.87 4.33 -21.91
N GLU A 65 24.25 4.93 -22.92
CA GLU A 65 23.27 6.01 -22.73
C GLU A 65 22.05 5.57 -21.90
N ALA A 66 21.57 4.35 -22.14
CA ALA A 66 20.50 3.76 -21.32
C ALA A 66 20.94 3.56 -19.87
N LEU A 67 22.17 3.09 -19.63
CA LEU A 67 22.75 2.98 -18.29
C LEU A 67 22.90 4.36 -17.63
N GLU A 68 23.42 5.36 -18.35
CA GLU A 68 23.55 6.73 -17.82
C GLU A 68 22.20 7.33 -17.46
N PHE A 69 21.16 7.09 -18.26
CA PHE A 69 19.78 7.48 -17.93
C PHE A 69 19.29 6.81 -16.63
N LEU A 70 19.46 5.51 -16.50
CA LEU A 70 19.06 4.79 -15.28
C LEU A 70 19.82 5.34 -14.05
N TYR A 71 21.14 5.45 -14.12
CA TYR A 71 21.96 5.92 -13.01
C TYR A 71 21.70 7.38 -12.64
N ALA A 72 21.37 8.24 -13.62
CA ALA A 72 21.01 9.62 -13.36
C ALA A 72 19.78 9.76 -12.47
N TYR A 73 18.81 8.84 -12.62
CA TYR A 73 17.47 9.00 -12.04
C TYR A 73 17.02 7.88 -11.10
N MET A 74 17.75 6.78 -10.95
CA MET A 74 17.36 5.73 -9.99
C MET A 74 17.55 6.18 -8.53
N PRO A 75 16.81 5.60 -7.56
CA PRO A 75 17.03 5.83 -6.13
C PRO A 75 18.46 5.50 -5.69
N LEU A 76 18.88 6.07 -4.56
CA LEU A 76 20.23 5.81 -4.00
C LEU A 76 20.46 4.31 -3.74
N ALA A 77 19.47 3.62 -3.18
CA ALA A 77 19.54 2.18 -2.95
C ALA A 77 19.86 1.41 -4.23
N ASP A 78 19.22 1.78 -5.34
CA ASP A 78 19.44 1.10 -6.61
C ASP A 78 20.87 1.32 -7.14
N VAL A 79 21.44 2.50 -6.90
CA VAL A 79 22.85 2.77 -7.26
C VAL A 79 23.84 1.98 -6.41
N THR A 80 23.55 1.81 -5.12
CA THR A 80 24.52 1.29 -4.13
C THR A 80 24.43 -0.20 -3.90
N ASP A 81 23.26 -0.80 -4.16
CA ASP A 81 22.94 -2.16 -3.75
C ASP A 81 22.97 -3.17 -4.92
N TYR A 82 23.03 -2.67 -6.16
CA TYR A 82 23.08 -3.52 -7.36
C TYR A 82 24.26 -3.13 -8.26
N SER A 83 24.77 -4.12 -9.00
CA SER A 83 25.93 -3.93 -9.88
C SER A 83 25.56 -3.31 -11.23
N THR A 84 26.52 -2.65 -11.87
CA THR A 84 26.36 -2.17 -13.25
C THR A 84 26.10 -3.32 -14.23
N ALA A 85 26.66 -4.52 -13.99
CA ALA A 85 26.41 -5.69 -14.81
C ALA A 85 24.95 -6.12 -14.76
N PHE A 86 24.32 -6.09 -13.58
CA PHE A 86 22.88 -6.33 -13.42
C PHE A 86 22.04 -5.37 -14.27
N TYR A 87 22.33 -4.07 -14.23
CA TYR A 87 21.60 -3.08 -15.04
C TYR A 87 21.86 -3.26 -16.53
N LEU A 88 23.10 -3.53 -16.95
CA LEU A 88 23.41 -3.77 -18.37
C LEU A 88 22.65 -4.97 -18.92
N GLN A 89 22.53 -6.04 -18.15
CA GLN A 89 21.75 -7.22 -18.56
C GLN A 89 20.27 -6.85 -18.77
N ASN A 90 19.70 -6.04 -17.89
CA ASN A 90 18.33 -5.56 -18.02
C ASN A 90 18.13 -4.59 -19.20
N VAL A 91 19.11 -3.73 -19.48
CA VAL A 91 19.12 -2.86 -20.67
C VAL A 91 19.12 -3.70 -21.94
N LYS A 92 20.02 -4.72 -22.01
CA LYS A 92 20.08 -5.63 -23.15
C LYS A 92 18.77 -6.36 -23.39
N SER A 93 18.15 -6.89 -22.34
CA SER A 93 16.85 -7.55 -22.44
C SER A 93 15.74 -6.60 -22.93
N SER A 94 15.77 -5.34 -22.50
CA SER A 94 14.80 -4.31 -22.99
C SER A 94 14.98 -4.02 -24.47
N PHE A 95 16.23 -3.92 -24.95
CA PHE A 95 16.54 -3.71 -26.35
C PHE A 95 16.23 -4.94 -27.21
N GLU A 96 16.46 -6.14 -26.68
CA GLU A 96 16.07 -7.39 -27.31
C GLU A 96 14.55 -7.45 -27.51
N ALA A 97 13.76 -7.17 -26.46
CA ALA A 97 12.29 -7.09 -26.55
C ALA A 97 11.85 -6.04 -27.60
N ARG A 98 12.48 -4.86 -27.62
CA ARG A 98 12.20 -3.83 -28.64
C ARG A 98 12.48 -4.31 -30.05
N LYS A 99 13.51 -5.14 -30.26
CA LYS A 99 13.90 -5.68 -31.55
C LYS A 99 12.99 -6.82 -31.99
N GLU A 100 12.64 -7.73 -31.09
CA GLU A 100 11.94 -8.97 -31.39
C GLU A 100 10.42 -8.80 -31.49
N MET A 101 9.82 -7.98 -30.61
CA MET A 101 8.37 -7.79 -30.60
C MET A 101 7.89 -6.95 -31.77
N SER A 102 6.74 -7.33 -32.38
CA SER A 102 6.14 -6.69 -33.55
C SER A 102 5.79 -5.20 -33.33
N TRP A 103 5.61 -4.78 -32.08
CA TRP A 103 5.32 -3.41 -31.67
C TRP A 103 6.55 -2.59 -31.27
N GLY A 104 7.73 -3.19 -31.20
CA GLY A 104 8.92 -2.51 -30.67
C GLY A 104 9.26 -1.19 -31.37
N ASN A 105 9.06 -1.13 -32.70
CA ASN A 105 9.26 0.08 -33.49
C ASN A 105 8.07 1.07 -33.42
N LYS A 106 6.91 0.65 -32.88
CA LYS A 106 5.74 1.52 -32.72
C LYS A 106 5.79 2.30 -31.42
N VAL A 107 6.56 1.83 -30.44
CA VAL A 107 6.70 2.48 -29.13
C VAL A 107 7.61 3.72 -29.26
N PRO A 108 7.09 4.93 -28.99
CA PRO A 108 7.91 6.14 -29.03
C PRO A 108 9.08 6.05 -28.04
N GLU A 109 10.23 6.64 -28.40
CA GLU A 109 11.44 6.62 -27.56
C GLU A 109 11.18 7.12 -26.13
N GLN A 110 10.43 8.21 -25.98
CA GLN A 110 10.10 8.77 -24.66
C GLN A 110 9.32 7.77 -23.81
N LEU A 111 8.33 7.07 -24.39
CA LEU A 111 7.57 6.06 -23.65
C LEU A 111 8.42 4.84 -23.33
N PHE A 112 9.27 4.42 -24.24
CA PHE A 112 10.21 3.32 -23.98
C PHE A 112 11.16 3.69 -22.86
N ARG A 113 11.75 4.88 -22.89
CA ARG A 113 12.71 5.36 -21.90
C ARG A 113 12.12 5.48 -20.49
N HIS A 114 10.87 5.90 -20.34
CA HIS A 114 10.25 6.12 -19.05
C HIS A 114 9.37 4.97 -18.54
N PHE A 115 8.82 4.13 -19.44
CA PHE A 115 7.81 3.13 -19.08
C PHE A 115 8.13 1.70 -19.52
N VAL A 116 9.28 1.46 -20.16
CA VAL A 116 9.81 0.13 -20.48
C VAL A 116 11.18 -0.08 -19.83
N LEU A 117 12.11 0.83 -20.07
CA LEU A 117 13.52 0.71 -19.64
C LEU A 117 13.70 0.64 -18.13
N PRO A 118 13.06 1.48 -17.29
CA PRO A 118 13.23 1.42 -15.83
C PRO A 118 12.75 0.08 -15.25
N LEU A 119 13.57 -0.48 -14.33
CA LEU A 119 13.22 -1.72 -13.64
C LEU A 119 12.22 -1.46 -12.53
N ARG A 120 12.55 -0.48 -11.68
CA ARG A 120 11.75 -0.14 -10.50
C ARG A 120 10.35 0.32 -10.86
N VAL A 121 9.38 -0.19 -10.14
CA VAL A 121 7.96 0.17 -10.25
C VAL A 121 7.48 0.86 -8.98
N ASN A 122 7.81 0.32 -7.81
CA ASN A 122 7.39 0.79 -6.49
C ASN A 122 8.59 0.79 -5.52
N ASN A 123 8.45 0.23 -4.33
CA ASN A 123 9.49 0.11 -3.31
C ASN A 123 10.03 -1.33 -3.16
N GLU A 124 9.77 -2.18 -4.14
CA GLU A 124 10.28 -3.56 -4.22
C GLU A 124 11.81 -3.59 -4.29
N ASN A 125 12.43 -4.73 -3.92
CA ASN A 125 13.79 -5.02 -4.36
C ASN A 125 13.77 -5.46 -5.83
N LEU A 126 14.86 -5.15 -6.55
CA LEU A 126 15.02 -5.54 -7.95
C LEU A 126 15.54 -6.97 -8.05
N ASP A 127 15.14 -7.66 -9.10
CA ASP A 127 15.55 -9.02 -9.42
C ASP A 127 15.64 -9.24 -10.95
N ASP A 128 15.98 -10.48 -11.36
CA ASP A 128 16.13 -10.85 -12.76
C ASP A 128 14.80 -11.17 -13.48
N ALA A 129 13.68 -10.72 -12.94
CA ALA A 129 12.33 -11.02 -13.46
C ALA A 129 12.19 -10.68 -14.94
N ARG A 130 12.79 -9.58 -15.42
CA ARG A 130 12.67 -9.15 -16.82
C ARG A 130 13.12 -10.24 -17.79
N GLN A 131 14.28 -10.83 -17.56
CA GLN A 131 14.81 -11.88 -18.42
C GLN A 131 13.99 -13.17 -18.33
N VAL A 132 13.55 -13.52 -17.13
CA VAL A 132 12.72 -14.71 -16.88
C VAL A 132 11.38 -14.56 -17.59
N PHE A 133 10.71 -13.43 -17.40
CA PHE A 133 9.38 -13.17 -17.96
C PHE A 133 9.42 -13.00 -19.47
N PHE A 134 10.48 -12.38 -20.02
CA PHE A 134 10.63 -12.29 -21.47
C PHE A 134 10.68 -13.67 -22.12
N LYS A 135 11.46 -14.60 -21.56
CA LYS A 135 11.55 -15.98 -22.06
C LYS A 135 10.22 -16.73 -22.02
N GLU A 136 9.42 -16.50 -20.99
CA GLU A 136 8.12 -17.18 -20.86
C GLU A 136 7.03 -16.54 -21.73
N LEU A 137 7.12 -15.24 -22.01
CA LEU A 137 6.05 -14.48 -22.64
C LEU A 137 6.23 -14.25 -24.14
N LYS A 138 7.48 -14.13 -24.63
CA LYS A 138 7.72 -13.70 -26.01
C LYS A 138 6.99 -14.53 -27.06
N ASP A 139 7.10 -15.86 -26.96
CA ASP A 139 6.43 -16.77 -27.92
C ASP A 139 4.91 -16.81 -27.69
N ARG A 140 4.46 -16.55 -26.47
CA ARG A 140 3.04 -16.54 -26.10
C ARG A 140 2.29 -15.36 -26.69
N VAL A 141 2.95 -14.22 -26.84
CA VAL A 141 2.35 -12.99 -27.36
C VAL A 141 2.76 -12.69 -28.82
N ASP A 142 3.55 -13.58 -29.42
CA ASP A 142 3.95 -13.43 -30.83
C ASP A 142 2.76 -13.37 -31.78
N GLY A 143 2.81 -12.47 -32.75
CA GLY A 143 1.74 -12.26 -33.73
C GLY A 143 0.50 -11.55 -33.18
N MET A 144 0.42 -11.20 -31.90
CA MET A 144 -0.72 -10.47 -31.32
C MET A 144 -0.62 -8.97 -31.60
N SER A 145 -1.78 -8.28 -31.56
CA SER A 145 -1.80 -6.83 -31.39
C SER A 145 -1.30 -6.45 -30.00
N MET A 146 -0.83 -5.19 -29.79
CA MET A 146 -0.44 -4.74 -28.45
C MET A 146 -1.61 -4.85 -27.46
N TYR A 147 -2.83 -4.52 -27.90
CA TYR A 147 -4.03 -4.61 -27.09
C TYR A 147 -4.28 -6.05 -26.60
N ASP A 148 -4.22 -7.02 -27.50
CA ASP A 148 -4.43 -8.43 -27.16
C ASP A 148 -3.27 -8.99 -26.32
N ALA A 149 -2.04 -8.53 -26.57
CA ALA A 149 -0.87 -8.92 -25.79
C ALA A 149 -0.98 -8.43 -24.35
N ILE A 150 -1.51 -7.22 -24.09
CA ILE A 150 -1.75 -6.72 -22.74
C ILE A 150 -2.72 -7.63 -21.98
N LEU A 151 -3.83 -8.02 -22.61
CA LEU A 151 -4.79 -8.96 -22.03
C LEU A 151 -4.14 -10.32 -21.75
N GLU A 152 -3.37 -10.83 -22.70
CA GLU A 152 -2.71 -12.14 -22.59
C GLU A 152 -1.67 -12.17 -21.49
N VAL A 153 -0.86 -11.11 -21.36
CA VAL A 153 0.11 -10.97 -20.25
C VAL A 153 -0.60 -10.96 -18.90
N ASN A 154 -1.75 -10.29 -18.78
CA ASN A 154 -2.52 -10.27 -17.54
C ASN A 154 -3.11 -11.65 -17.19
N HIS A 155 -3.56 -12.41 -18.18
CA HIS A 155 -3.95 -13.82 -17.99
C HIS A 155 -2.78 -14.67 -17.51
N TRP A 156 -1.58 -14.51 -18.10
CA TRP A 156 -0.36 -15.18 -17.62
C TRP A 156 -0.03 -14.78 -16.18
N CYS A 157 -0.22 -13.52 -15.82
CA CYS A 157 -0.04 -13.07 -14.44
C CYS A 157 -1.01 -13.77 -13.48
N HIS A 158 -2.27 -13.96 -13.87
CA HIS A 158 -3.28 -14.66 -13.07
C HIS A 158 -2.98 -16.17 -12.91
N GLU A 159 -2.37 -16.81 -13.90
CA GLU A 159 -1.88 -18.19 -13.75
C GLU A 159 -0.91 -18.35 -12.57
N LYS A 160 -0.16 -17.29 -12.25
CA LYS A 160 0.91 -17.34 -11.26
C LYS A 160 0.55 -16.74 -9.91
N VAL A 161 -0.23 -15.66 -9.90
CA VAL A 161 -0.46 -14.84 -8.70
C VAL A 161 -1.92 -14.46 -8.56
N THR A 162 -2.44 -14.60 -7.34
CA THR A 162 -3.75 -14.08 -6.95
C THR A 162 -3.63 -13.17 -5.73
N TYR A 163 -4.70 -12.43 -5.43
CA TYR A 163 -4.72 -11.49 -4.32
C TYR A 163 -4.65 -12.17 -2.96
N ARG A 164 -3.84 -11.62 -2.06
CA ARG A 164 -3.84 -11.93 -0.63
C ARG A 164 -3.34 -10.73 0.16
N PRO A 165 -4.04 -10.30 1.23
CA PRO A 165 -3.55 -9.26 2.12
C PRO A 165 -2.19 -9.63 2.73
N ALA A 166 -1.33 -8.65 2.89
CA ALA A 166 -0.01 -8.81 3.49
C ALA A 166 0.46 -7.48 4.08
N ASP A 167 1.66 -7.45 4.69
CA ASP A 167 2.28 -6.23 5.20
C ASP A 167 2.58 -5.19 4.09
N ALA A 168 2.95 -3.97 4.50
CA ALA A 168 3.13 -2.84 3.59
C ALA A 168 4.31 -2.97 2.60
N ARG A 169 5.28 -3.83 2.88
CA ARG A 169 6.45 -4.05 2.04
C ARG A 169 6.06 -4.70 0.70
N THR A 170 6.57 -4.20 -0.42
CA THR A 170 6.35 -4.80 -1.75
C THR A 170 7.44 -5.84 -2.03
N SER A 171 7.05 -7.09 -2.29
CA SER A 171 7.97 -8.16 -2.67
C SER A 171 8.46 -7.98 -4.11
N ALA A 172 9.68 -8.46 -4.40
CA ALA A 172 10.21 -8.55 -5.76
C ALA A 172 9.29 -9.38 -6.67
N PRO A 173 9.24 -9.11 -7.99
CA PRO A 173 8.38 -9.85 -8.90
C PRO A 173 8.57 -11.37 -8.87
N LEU A 174 9.82 -11.89 -8.84
CA LEU A 174 10.07 -13.33 -8.73
C LEU A 174 9.66 -13.89 -7.36
N SER A 175 9.79 -13.11 -6.28
CA SER A 175 9.32 -13.52 -4.95
C SER A 175 7.80 -13.56 -4.88
N THR A 176 7.13 -12.64 -5.57
CA THR A 176 5.67 -12.63 -5.70
C THR A 176 5.18 -13.89 -6.43
N VAL A 177 5.81 -14.26 -7.55
CA VAL A 177 5.54 -15.52 -8.27
C VAL A 177 5.78 -16.73 -7.38
N ARG A 178 6.92 -16.78 -6.66
CA ARG A 178 7.25 -17.87 -5.74
C ARG A 178 6.22 -18.04 -4.63
N SER A 179 5.67 -16.93 -4.13
CA SER A 179 4.63 -16.95 -3.11
C SER A 179 3.25 -17.32 -3.66
N ALA A 180 3.01 -17.19 -4.98
CA ALA A 180 1.72 -17.29 -5.68
C ALA A 180 0.65 -16.30 -5.20
N TYR A 181 1.01 -15.36 -4.33
CA TYR A 181 0.12 -14.38 -3.73
C TYR A 181 0.79 -13.00 -3.64
N GLY A 182 -0.02 -11.97 -3.75
CA GLY A 182 0.38 -10.60 -3.49
C GLY A 182 -0.82 -9.73 -3.17
N ARG A 183 -0.61 -8.64 -2.41
CA ARG A 183 -1.59 -7.54 -2.36
C ARG A 183 -1.53 -6.73 -3.66
N CYS A 184 -2.39 -5.75 -3.83
CA CYS A 184 -2.46 -4.94 -5.05
C CYS A 184 -1.10 -4.29 -5.44
N GLY A 185 -0.27 -3.93 -4.45
CA GLY A 185 1.08 -3.40 -4.67
C GLY A 185 2.00 -4.40 -5.36
N GLU A 186 2.05 -5.66 -4.90
CA GLU A 186 2.83 -6.74 -5.53
C GLU A 186 2.26 -7.12 -6.89
N GLN A 187 0.94 -7.31 -6.99
CA GLN A 187 0.29 -7.69 -8.24
C GLN A 187 0.56 -6.67 -9.35
N SER A 188 0.41 -5.38 -9.06
CA SER A 188 0.65 -4.31 -10.04
C SER A 188 2.14 -4.18 -10.39
N THR A 189 3.04 -4.32 -9.42
CA THR A 189 4.49 -4.35 -9.68
C THR A 189 4.87 -5.51 -10.58
N PHE A 190 4.35 -6.70 -10.30
CA PHE A 190 4.57 -7.90 -11.10
C PHE A 190 4.02 -7.75 -12.52
N THR A 191 2.77 -7.28 -12.69
CA THR A 191 2.14 -7.10 -14.01
C THR A 191 2.85 -6.02 -14.84
N VAL A 192 3.26 -4.89 -14.23
CA VAL A 192 4.07 -3.86 -14.91
C VAL A 192 5.40 -4.45 -15.38
N THR A 193 6.07 -5.24 -14.53
CA THR A 193 7.34 -5.89 -14.90
C THR A 193 7.17 -6.86 -16.06
N ALA A 194 6.09 -7.64 -16.07
CA ALA A 194 5.77 -8.59 -17.15
C ALA A 194 5.49 -7.87 -18.48
N LEU A 195 4.71 -6.80 -18.47
CA LEU A 195 4.44 -5.98 -19.66
C LEU A 195 5.72 -5.31 -20.19
N ARG A 196 6.53 -4.73 -19.31
CA ARG A 196 7.82 -4.13 -19.68
C ARG A 196 8.80 -5.16 -20.22
N ALA A 197 8.74 -6.41 -19.75
CA ALA A 197 9.61 -7.48 -20.23
C ALA A 197 9.41 -7.78 -21.72
N VAL A 198 8.19 -7.64 -22.24
CA VAL A 198 7.87 -7.78 -23.67
C VAL A 198 7.81 -6.42 -24.40
N GLY A 199 8.39 -5.38 -23.82
CA GLY A 199 8.54 -4.06 -24.46
C GLY A 199 7.27 -3.22 -24.54
N ILE A 200 6.22 -3.55 -23.78
CA ILE A 200 4.98 -2.76 -23.68
C ILE A 200 5.15 -1.70 -22.58
N PRO A 201 4.98 -0.40 -22.91
CA PRO A 201 5.02 0.64 -21.89
C PRO A 201 3.91 0.43 -20.86
N ALA A 202 4.30 0.36 -19.58
CA ALA A 202 3.38 0.12 -18.48
C ALA A 202 3.79 0.92 -17.25
N ARG A 203 2.79 1.31 -16.45
CA ARG A 203 2.96 2.06 -15.21
C ARG A 203 1.99 1.58 -14.14
N GLN A 204 2.43 1.59 -12.89
CA GLN A 204 1.57 1.37 -11.75
C GLN A 204 0.73 2.64 -11.52
N VAL A 205 -0.55 2.49 -11.36
CA VAL A 205 -1.46 3.55 -10.94
C VAL A 205 -1.81 3.33 -9.48
N TYR A 206 -1.75 4.37 -8.69
CA TYR A 206 -1.96 4.29 -7.26
C TYR A 206 -2.96 5.33 -6.78
N THR A 207 -4.00 4.88 -6.10
CA THR A 207 -4.86 5.69 -5.25
C THR A 207 -4.38 5.51 -3.83
N PRO A 208 -3.71 6.51 -3.23
CA PRO A 208 -3.05 6.34 -1.93
C PRO A 208 -4.05 6.07 -0.81
N ARG A 209 -5.25 6.62 -0.92
CA ARG A 209 -6.41 6.39 -0.07
C ARG A 209 -7.68 6.65 -0.84
N TRP A 210 -8.68 5.79 -0.68
CA TRP A 210 -10.03 6.07 -1.15
C TRP A 210 -10.67 7.16 -0.29
N ALA A 211 -11.45 8.05 -0.91
CA ALA A 211 -12.20 9.07 -0.18
C ALA A 211 -13.51 8.52 0.43
N HIS A 212 -14.12 7.56 -0.24
CA HIS A 212 -15.45 7.03 0.11
C HIS A 212 -15.43 5.79 1.01
N THR A 213 -14.27 5.19 1.24
CA THR A 213 -14.07 4.02 2.11
C THR A 213 -12.64 3.99 2.65
N ASP A 214 -12.43 3.28 3.74
CA ASP A 214 -11.09 3.14 4.33
C ASP A 214 -10.36 2.02 3.62
N ASP A 215 -9.40 2.37 2.79
CA ASP A 215 -8.46 1.50 2.07
C ASP A 215 -7.69 2.31 1.01
N ASN A 216 -6.85 1.63 0.27
CA ASN A 216 -6.12 2.11 -0.91
C ASN A 216 -6.21 1.09 -2.04
N HIS A 217 -5.71 1.44 -3.22
CA HIS A 217 -5.60 0.48 -4.32
C HIS A 217 -4.49 0.86 -5.30
N ALA A 218 -3.91 -0.17 -5.92
CA ALA A 218 -2.97 -0.04 -7.01
C ALA A 218 -3.37 -0.97 -8.16
N TRP A 219 -3.28 -0.46 -9.38
CA TRP A 219 -3.54 -1.21 -10.62
C TRP A 219 -2.55 -0.82 -11.70
N VAL A 220 -2.81 -1.15 -12.94
CA VAL A 220 -1.88 -0.94 -14.05
C VAL A 220 -2.52 -0.13 -15.16
N GLU A 221 -1.75 0.78 -15.74
CA GLU A 221 -2.00 1.31 -17.08
C GLU A 221 -0.92 0.80 -18.04
N ALA A 222 -1.35 0.36 -19.23
CA ALA A 222 -0.49 -0.09 -20.31
C ALA A 222 -0.83 0.68 -21.59
N TRP A 223 0.21 1.01 -22.35
CA TRP A 223 0.05 1.77 -23.60
C TRP A 223 -0.02 0.86 -24.81
N ALA A 224 -1.00 1.08 -25.67
CA ALA A 224 -1.12 0.42 -26.96
C ALA A 224 -1.58 1.40 -28.04
N ASP A 225 -0.84 1.46 -29.12
CA ASP A 225 -1.18 2.17 -30.36
C ASP A 225 -1.71 3.62 -30.16
N GLY A 226 -1.04 4.37 -29.28
CA GLY A 226 -1.34 5.80 -29.04
C GLY A 226 -2.23 6.07 -27.82
N LYS A 227 -2.65 5.05 -27.07
CA LYS A 227 -3.55 5.21 -25.91
C LYS A 227 -3.05 4.45 -24.69
N TRP A 228 -3.32 5.01 -23.52
CA TRP A 228 -3.22 4.31 -22.25
C TRP A 228 -4.53 3.61 -21.92
N TYR A 229 -4.43 2.35 -21.55
CA TYR A 229 -5.54 1.51 -21.08
C TYR A 229 -5.26 1.04 -19.69
N PHE A 230 -6.26 0.95 -18.83
CA PHE A 230 -6.09 0.37 -17.51
C PHE A 230 -6.61 -1.07 -17.43
N LEU A 231 -6.06 -1.80 -16.45
CA LEU A 231 -6.43 -3.18 -16.14
C LEU A 231 -6.17 -3.49 -14.68
N GLY A 232 -6.97 -4.39 -14.09
CA GLY A 232 -6.69 -4.97 -12.78
C GLY A 232 -5.50 -5.93 -12.88
N ALA A 233 -4.51 -5.73 -12.03
CA ALA A 233 -3.28 -6.54 -12.07
C ALA A 233 -3.54 -7.97 -11.57
N CYS A 234 -3.16 -8.97 -12.34
CA CYS A 234 -3.48 -10.38 -12.10
C CYS A 234 -4.99 -10.66 -12.00
N GLU A 235 -5.82 -9.76 -12.50
CA GLU A 235 -7.28 -9.85 -12.51
C GLU A 235 -7.76 -9.61 -13.95
N PRO A 236 -7.52 -10.52 -14.91
CA PRO A 236 -7.83 -10.31 -16.31
C PRO A 236 -9.34 -10.23 -16.56
N GLU A 237 -9.72 -9.21 -17.30
CA GLU A 237 -11.07 -9.00 -17.79
C GLU A 237 -11.14 -9.28 -19.30
N ALA A 238 -12.34 -9.39 -19.82
CA ALA A 238 -12.56 -9.68 -21.24
C ALA A 238 -12.11 -8.55 -22.17
N VAL A 239 -12.00 -7.33 -21.66
CA VAL A 239 -11.57 -6.12 -22.37
C VAL A 239 -10.77 -5.23 -21.44
N LEU A 240 -9.92 -4.35 -21.99
CA LEU A 240 -9.23 -3.33 -21.22
C LEU A 240 -10.20 -2.22 -20.76
N ASN A 241 -9.79 -1.39 -19.82
CA ASN A 241 -10.59 -0.38 -19.14
C ASN A 241 -11.77 -0.95 -18.34
N LEU A 242 -11.66 -2.22 -17.96
CA LEU A 242 -12.60 -2.90 -17.10
C LEU A 242 -11.86 -3.50 -15.90
N GLY A 243 -12.44 -3.32 -14.73
CA GLY A 243 -11.99 -3.91 -13.46
C GLY A 243 -13.04 -3.62 -12.40
N TRP A 244 -12.99 -4.35 -11.32
CA TRP A 244 -13.92 -4.15 -10.20
C TRP A 244 -13.86 -2.74 -9.64
N PHE A 245 -12.72 -2.09 -9.76
CA PHE A 245 -12.46 -0.75 -9.19
C PHE A 245 -12.94 0.40 -10.09
N ASN A 246 -13.60 0.16 -11.22
CA ASN A 246 -14.14 1.24 -12.05
C ASN A 246 -14.99 2.22 -11.23
N ALA A 247 -15.95 1.70 -10.43
CA ALA A 247 -16.81 2.55 -9.61
C ALA A 247 -16.05 3.26 -8.48
N PRO A 248 -15.19 2.59 -7.67
CA PRO A 248 -14.32 3.25 -6.72
C PRO A 248 -13.40 4.31 -7.34
N ALA A 249 -12.81 4.03 -8.51
CA ALA A 249 -11.90 4.94 -9.19
C ALA A 249 -12.60 6.23 -9.65
N ALA A 250 -13.85 6.14 -10.11
CA ALA A 250 -14.67 7.32 -10.45
C ALA A 250 -15.01 8.19 -9.22
N ARG A 251 -14.81 7.68 -8.03
CA ARG A 251 -15.03 8.36 -6.73
C ARG A 251 -13.71 8.67 -5.99
N ALA A 252 -12.58 8.53 -6.64
CA ALA A 252 -11.29 8.88 -6.05
C ALA A 252 -11.10 10.41 -6.01
N MET A 253 -10.41 10.89 -4.97
CA MET A 253 -9.91 12.26 -4.94
C MET A 253 -8.63 12.39 -5.76
N LEU A 254 -7.78 11.38 -5.73
CA LEU A 254 -6.48 11.38 -6.40
C LEU A 254 -6.11 10.00 -6.90
N THR A 255 -5.55 9.95 -8.10
CA THR A 255 -4.82 8.83 -8.69
C THR A 255 -3.54 9.34 -9.30
N HIS A 256 -2.43 8.70 -9.03
CA HIS A 256 -1.13 9.18 -9.48
C HIS A 256 -0.16 8.03 -9.80
N THR A 257 0.95 8.36 -10.43
CA THR A 257 2.08 7.45 -10.62
C THR A 257 3.40 8.21 -10.52
N LYS A 258 4.46 7.50 -10.13
CA LYS A 258 5.84 7.99 -10.15
C LYS A 258 6.52 7.50 -11.42
N VAL A 259 7.02 8.45 -12.21
CA VAL A 259 7.75 8.19 -13.45
C VAL A 259 9.22 8.50 -13.20
N PHE A 260 10.06 7.48 -13.20
CA PHE A 260 11.51 7.70 -13.03
C PHE A 260 12.09 8.48 -14.20
N GLY A 261 12.91 9.46 -13.87
CA GLY A 261 13.48 10.41 -14.82
C GLY A 261 12.78 11.75 -14.84
N ASP A 262 13.32 12.65 -15.67
CA ASP A 262 12.74 13.96 -15.96
C ASP A 262 11.70 13.80 -17.08
N TYR A 263 10.51 13.36 -16.70
CA TYR A 263 9.41 13.12 -17.62
C TYR A 263 8.64 14.40 -17.92
N ASN A 264 8.44 14.68 -19.20
CA ASN A 264 7.68 15.81 -19.73
C ASN A 264 6.55 15.30 -20.63
N GLY A 265 5.54 14.70 -20.03
CA GLY A 265 4.29 14.30 -20.70
C GLY A 265 3.20 15.37 -20.57
N PRO A 266 1.99 15.07 -21.07
CA PRO A 266 0.87 16.00 -21.05
C PRO A 266 0.17 16.07 -19.68
N GLU A 267 0.48 15.15 -18.76
CA GLU A 267 -0.19 15.05 -17.47
C GLU A 267 0.24 16.18 -16.51
N GLU A 268 -0.65 16.57 -15.59
CA GLU A 268 -0.31 17.50 -14.50
C GLU A 268 0.80 16.93 -13.63
N VAL A 269 1.86 17.68 -13.44
CA VAL A 269 2.96 17.35 -12.53
C VAL A 269 2.56 17.70 -11.10
N LEU A 270 2.54 16.71 -10.23
CA LEU A 270 2.32 16.88 -8.80
C LEU A 270 3.61 17.27 -8.09
N LEU A 271 4.70 16.55 -8.39
CA LEU A 271 6.01 16.79 -7.81
C LEU A 271 7.10 16.38 -8.80
N ARG A 272 8.19 17.17 -8.84
CA ARG A 272 9.41 16.84 -9.56
C ARG A 272 10.58 16.80 -8.58
N THR A 273 11.34 15.74 -8.64
CA THR A 273 12.52 15.51 -7.79
C THR A 273 13.74 15.17 -8.64
N SER A 274 14.87 14.93 -8.02
CA SER A 274 16.09 14.50 -8.73
C SER A 274 15.98 13.11 -9.37
N ASN A 275 15.00 12.30 -8.99
CA ASN A 275 14.90 10.93 -9.49
C ASN A 275 13.53 10.53 -10.05
N TYR A 276 12.48 11.29 -9.85
CA TYR A 276 11.19 11.01 -10.47
C TYR A 276 10.34 12.25 -10.70
N THR A 277 9.40 12.12 -11.61
CA THR A 277 8.29 13.04 -11.80
C THR A 277 7.01 12.33 -11.37
N GLU A 278 6.29 12.86 -10.40
CA GLU A 278 4.97 12.37 -10.01
C GLU A 278 3.91 13.07 -10.82
N ILE A 279 3.06 12.31 -11.50
CA ILE A 279 2.02 12.82 -12.39
C ILE A 279 0.63 12.41 -11.93
N ASN A 280 -0.31 13.30 -12.15
CA ASN A 280 -1.71 13.16 -11.80
C ASN A 280 -2.47 12.43 -12.92
N LEU A 281 -3.17 11.37 -12.57
CA LEU A 281 -3.93 10.54 -13.50
C LEU A 281 -5.45 10.56 -13.22
N ILE A 282 -5.89 11.35 -12.24
CA ILE A 282 -7.29 11.31 -11.77
C ILE A 282 -8.30 11.59 -12.89
N SER A 283 -7.95 12.44 -13.87
CA SER A 283 -8.82 12.75 -15.01
C SER A 283 -9.10 11.56 -15.94
N ASN A 284 -8.32 10.47 -15.84
CA ASN A 284 -8.59 9.24 -16.58
C ASN A 284 -9.75 8.42 -15.97
N TYR A 285 -10.14 8.71 -14.72
CA TYR A 285 -11.03 7.84 -13.94
C TYR A 285 -12.31 8.53 -13.47
N GLY A 286 -12.27 9.82 -13.16
CA GLY A 286 -13.40 10.52 -12.59
C GLY A 286 -13.51 11.98 -13.03
N GLU A 287 -14.62 12.60 -12.65
CA GLU A 287 -14.81 14.02 -12.85
C GLU A 287 -13.92 14.82 -11.91
N THR A 288 -13.24 15.83 -12.46
CA THR A 288 -12.25 16.62 -11.73
C THR A 288 -12.61 18.09 -11.66
N ALA A 289 -12.00 18.77 -10.70
CA ALA A 289 -11.98 20.21 -10.59
C ALA A 289 -10.59 20.66 -10.13
N ARG A 290 -10.21 21.88 -10.47
CA ARG A 290 -8.97 22.53 -10.03
C ARG A 290 -9.25 23.58 -8.99
N ILE A 291 -8.41 23.63 -7.95
CA ILE A 291 -8.35 24.73 -6.98
C ILE A 291 -6.94 25.30 -6.95
N ASP A 292 -6.85 26.63 -6.97
CA ASP A 292 -5.61 27.38 -6.75
C ASP A 292 -5.51 27.72 -5.24
N PHE A 293 -4.35 27.51 -4.65
CA PHE A 293 -4.08 27.74 -3.23
C PHE A 293 -3.10 28.90 -3.05
N ASN A 294 -3.48 29.87 -2.21
CA ASN A 294 -2.63 30.95 -1.78
C ASN A 294 -2.17 30.68 -0.34
N ILE A 295 -0.89 30.52 -0.13
CA ILE A 295 -0.30 30.34 1.20
C ILE A 295 0.32 31.65 1.63
N VAL A 296 -0.15 32.18 2.73
CA VAL A 296 0.27 33.48 3.26
C VAL A 296 0.66 33.38 4.74
N ASP A 297 1.51 34.27 5.19
CA ASP A 297 1.86 34.39 6.61
C ASP A 297 0.70 35.06 7.40
N GLU A 298 0.90 35.27 8.70
CA GLU A 298 -0.04 35.92 9.60
C GLU A 298 -0.43 37.36 9.18
N ASN A 299 0.40 38.02 8.36
CA ASN A 299 0.19 39.37 7.85
C ASN A 299 -0.38 39.38 6.42
N GLY A 300 -0.70 38.23 5.85
CA GLY A 300 -1.21 38.10 4.49
C GLY A 300 -0.14 38.18 3.38
N LYS A 301 1.15 38.09 3.74
CA LYS A 301 2.24 38.10 2.77
C LYS A 301 2.46 36.68 2.19
N PRO A 302 2.65 36.56 0.86
CA PRO A 302 2.93 35.27 0.22
C PRO A 302 4.13 34.53 0.81
N VAL A 303 4.03 33.22 1.01
CA VAL A 303 5.09 32.37 1.55
C VAL A 303 5.68 31.51 0.44
N ASP A 304 6.93 31.80 0.06
CA ASP A 304 7.69 31.03 -0.92
C ASP A 304 8.13 29.67 -0.35
N GLY A 305 8.04 28.60 -1.17
CA GLY A 305 8.50 27.26 -0.82
C GLY A 305 7.80 26.66 0.39
N ALA A 306 6.58 27.09 0.71
CA ALA A 306 5.76 26.44 1.75
C ALA A 306 5.39 25.03 1.29
N ARG A 307 5.51 24.08 2.18
CA ARG A 307 5.00 22.71 2.00
C ARG A 307 3.49 22.74 2.10
N VAL A 308 2.80 22.15 1.13
CA VAL A 308 1.34 22.03 1.09
C VAL A 308 0.98 20.56 0.93
N ASP A 309 0.46 19.97 2.00
CA ASP A 309 -0.01 18.59 2.05
C ASP A 309 -1.50 18.54 1.77
N PHE A 310 -1.87 17.80 0.74
CA PHE A 310 -3.25 17.51 0.35
C PHE A 310 -3.67 16.22 1.01
N LYS A 311 -4.62 16.30 1.94
CA LYS A 311 -4.94 15.19 2.84
C LYS A 311 -6.34 14.66 2.60
N ILE A 312 -6.44 13.35 2.41
CA ILE A 312 -7.69 12.58 2.30
C ILE A 312 -8.05 12.05 3.69
N TYR A 313 -9.33 12.17 4.09
CA TYR A 313 -9.81 11.47 5.27
C TYR A 313 -9.92 9.97 4.99
N ASN A 314 -9.18 9.17 5.75
CA ASN A 314 -9.18 7.72 5.63
C ASN A 314 -8.57 7.11 6.89
N TYR A 315 -9.11 6.01 7.41
CA TYR A 315 -8.70 5.41 8.68
C TYR A 315 -8.68 6.43 9.85
N ALA A 316 -9.72 7.23 9.93
CA ALA A 316 -9.89 8.29 10.93
C ALA A 316 -8.68 9.24 11.07
N GLU A 317 -7.92 9.42 9.99
CA GLU A 317 -6.87 10.42 9.88
C GLU A 317 -7.03 11.29 8.63
N PHE A 318 -6.39 12.45 8.63
CA PHE A 318 -6.14 13.22 7.42
C PHE A 318 -4.80 12.79 6.82
N TYR A 319 -4.85 11.74 5.97
CA TYR A 319 -3.68 11.15 5.32
C TYR A 319 -3.15 12.03 4.20
N THR A 320 -1.84 12.34 4.20
CA THR A 320 -1.19 13.11 3.12
C THR A 320 -1.10 12.28 1.84
N ALA A 321 -1.95 12.58 0.87
CA ALA A 321 -1.99 11.90 -0.42
C ALA A 321 -0.96 12.46 -1.41
N VAL A 322 -0.77 13.78 -1.40
CA VAL A 322 0.18 14.51 -2.24
C VAL A 322 0.78 15.66 -1.46
N THR A 323 2.05 15.94 -1.69
CA THR A 323 2.72 17.14 -1.22
C THR A 323 3.16 17.98 -2.41
N LYS A 324 2.81 19.26 -2.41
CA LYS A 324 3.32 20.26 -3.35
C LYS A 324 4.02 21.38 -2.59
N TYR A 325 4.64 22.28 -3.31
CA TYR A 325 5.32 23.43 -2.72
C TYR A 325 4.89 24.70 -3.44
N THR A 326 4.81 25.81 -2.72
CA THR A 326 4.48 27.11 -3.30
C THR A 326 5.68 27.69 -4.07
N GLY A 327 5.38 28.48 -5.10
CA GLY A 327 6.36 29.32 -5.75
C GLY A 327 6.61 30.62 -4.97
N ALA A 328 7.44 31.50 -5.51
CA ALA A 328 7.78 32.80 -4.92
C ALA A 328 6.55 33.71 -4.69
N ASP A 329 5.48 33.48 -5.42
CA ASP A 329 4.18 34.16 -5.27
C ASP A 329 3.28 33.55 -4.18
N GLY A 330 3.77 32.57 -3.44
CA GLY A 330 3.02 31.85 -2.41
C GLY A 330 1.93 30.93 -2.95
N LYS A 331 1.95 30.60 -4.24
CA LYS A 331 0.87 29.85 -4.88
C LYS A 331 1.26 28.43 -5.26
N THR A 332 0.26 27.57 -5.22
CA THR A 332 0.25 26.23 -5.81
C THR A 332 -1.15 25.85 -6.26
N PHE A 333 -1.34 24.69 -6.87
CA PHE A 333 -2.66 24.21 -7.29
C PHE A 333 -2.73 22.69 -7.28
N LEU A 334 -3.93 22.17 -7.29
CA LEU A 334 -4.19 20.74 -7.49
C LEU A 334 -5.47 20.56 -8.33
N THR A 335 -5.43 19.59 -9.26
CA THR A 335 -6.61 19.02 -9.87
C THR A 335 -6.95 17.72 -9.14
N ALA A 336 -8.17 17.59 -8.64
CA ALA A 336 -8.63 16.43 -7.88
C ALA A 336 -10.07 16.05 -8.23
N GLY A 337 -10.55 14.91 -7.76
CA GLY A 337 -11.96 14.52 -7.85
C GLY A 337 -12.88 15.55 -7.14
N LYS A 338 -14.10 15.67 -7.59
CA LYS A 338 -15.07 16.65 -7.05
C LYS A 338 -15.57 16.22 -5.65
N GLY A 339 -14.77 16.47 -4.65
CA GLY A 339 -15.01 16.14 -3.24
C GLY A 339 -14.19 17.01 -2.31
N ASP A 340 -14.07 16.62 -1.04
CA ASP A 340 -13.43 17.41 -0.01
C ASP A 340 -12.04 16.85 0.35
N LEU A 341 -11.07 17.76 0.52
CA LEU A 341 -9.76 17.50 1.11
C LEU A 341 -9.52 18.43 2.30
N MET A 342 -8.70 17.96 3.25
CA MET A 342 -8.04 18.83 4.21
C MET A 342 -6.69 19.26 3.63
N ILE A 343 -6.43 20.55 3.57
CA ILE A 343 -5.18 21.12 3.09
C ILE A 343 -4.38 21.59 4.30
N TRP A 344 -3.15 21.13 4.42
CA TRP A 344 -2.24 21.47 5.50
C TRP A 344 -1.00 22.15 4.93
N ALA A 345 -0.76 23.40 5.29
CA ALA A 345 0.40 24.13 4.83
C ALA A 345 1.37 24.38 5.98
N SER A 346 2.68 24.28 5.72
CA SER A 346 3.70 24.54 6.74
C SER A 346 5.00 25.12 6.15
N LYS A 347 5.69 25.91 6.97
CA LYS A 347 7.02 26.45 6.67
C LYS A 347 7.72 26.89 7.95
N ASN A 348 8.91 26.32 8.21
CA ASN A 348 9.77 26.70 9.33
C ASN A 348 9.04 26.74 10.70
N GLY A 349 8.25 25.72 11.00
CA GLY A 349 7.50 25.61 12.24
C GLY A 349 6.15 26.35 12.26
N LYS A 350 5.93 27.29 11.34
CA LYS A 350 4.59 27.88 11.13
C LYS A 350 3.72 26.95 10.32
N TYR A 351 2.42 26.85 10.64
CA TYR A 351 1.46 26.03 9.90
C TYR A 351 0.05 26.61 9.92
N GLY A 352 -0.74 26.14 8.99
CA GLY A 352 -2.17 26.45 8.89
C GLY A 352 -2.86 25.40 8.04
N PHE A 353 -4.20 25.38 8.10
CA PHE A 353 -4.98 24.39 7.38
C PHE A 353 -6.37 24.92 7.02
N ALA A 354 -6.99 24.33 6.00
CA ALA A 354 -8.36 24.58 5.61
C ALA A 354 -8.96 23.34 4.94
N LYS A 355 -10.28 23.16 5.07
CA LYS A 355 -11.03 22.24 4.21
C LYS A 355 -11.23 22.89 2.85
N ALA A 356 -10.98 22.18 1.76
CA ALA A 356 -11.23 22.60 0.39
C ALA A 356 -12.22 21.68 -0.30
N SER A 357 -13.23 22.25 -0.95
CA SER A 357 -14.30 21.52 -1.65
C SER A 357 -14.16 21.66 -3.15
N PHE A 358 -13.56 20.65 -3.79
CA PHE A 358 -13.32 20.62 -5.23
C PHE A 358 -14.64 20.55 -6.01
N GLY A 359 -14.78 21.42 -6.99
CA GLY A 359 -16.01 21.60 -7.77
C GLY A 359 -16.99 22.62 -7.17
N LYS A 360 -16.69 23.15 -5.97
CA LYS A 360 -17.46 24.24 -5.34
C LYS A 360 -16.63 25.51 -5.17
N GLU A 361 -15.34 25.36 -4.97
CA GLU A 361 -14.38 26.44 -4.77
C GLU A 361 -13.35 26.45 -5.91
N ASN A 362 -12.84 27.63 -6.28
CA ASN A 362 -11.79 27.78 -7.29
C ASN A 362 -10.48 28.29 -6.67
N THR A 363 -10.55 28.91 -5.49
CA THR A 363 -9.37 29.43 -4.78
C THR A 363 -9.58 29.28 -3.28
N VAL A 364 -8.52 28.85 -2.59
CA VAL A 364 -8.48 28.76 -1.13
C VAL A 364 -7.23 29.46 -0.62
N THR A 365 -7.36 30.32 0.38
CA THR A 365 -6.24 30.97 1.06
C THR A 365 -6.02 30.34 2.42
N ILE A 366 -4.78 30.00 2.73
CA ILE A 366 -4.35 29.42 4.00
C ILE A 366 -3.33 30.34 4.67
N HIS A 367 -3.64 30.75 5.89
CA HIS A 367 -2.75 31.54 6.72
C HIS A 367 -1.89 30.64 7.59
N LEU A 368 -0.56 30.84 7.59
CA LEU A 368 0.36 30.17 8.50
C LEU A 368 0.37 30.96 9.84
N ASP A 369 -0.72 30.89 10.57
CA ASP A 369 -1.00 31.66 11.79
C ASP A 369 -0.73 30.89 13.08
N ARG A 370 -0.33 29.62 12.98
CA ARG A 370 0.01 28.74 14.09
C ARG A 370 1.50 28.44 14.11
N ASP A 371 2.03 28.21 15.31
CA ASP A 371 3.47 28.03 15.51
C ASP A 371 3.74 26.78 16.38
N ALA A 372 4.45 25.81 15.81
CA ALA A 372 4.83 24.59 16.50
C ALA A 372 5.93 24.81 17.57
N HIS A 373 6.71 25.89 17.45
CA HIS A 373 7.78 26.22 18.40
C HIS A 373 7.32 27.10 19.55
N ASN A 374 6.33 27.99 19.31
CA ASN A 374 5.88 28.94 20.31
C ASN A 374 4.86 28.31 21.26
N LEU A 375 5.36 27.55 22.21
CA LEU A 375 4.55 26.84 23.17
C LEU A 375 3.88 27.77 24.22
N ALA A 376 4.38 28.98 24.38
CA ALA A 376 3.82 29.95 25.34
C ALA A 376 2.49 30.54 24.84
N ASN A 377 2.32 30.65 23.51
CA ASN A 377 1.13 31.19 22.89
C ASN A 377 0.28 30.12 22.20
N PHE A 378 0.33 28.90 22.71
CA PHE A 378 -0.45 27.80 22.15
C PHE A 378 -1.95 28.09 22.27
N VAL A 379 -2.66 28.01 21.14
CA VAL A 379 -4.11 28.12 21.10
C VAL A 379 -4.70 26.76 20.71
N ALA A 380 -5.47 26.16 21.61
CA ALA A 380 -6.21 24.95 21.31
C ALA A 380 -7.21 25.18 20.17
N TYR A 381 -7.45 24.13 19.40
CA TYR A 381 -8.42 24.15 18.30
C TYR A 381 -9.39 23.00 18.45
N LYS A 382 -10.66 23.24 18.19
CA LYS A 382 -11.70 22.20 18.13
C LYS A 382 -12.73 22.60 17.10
N ASP A 383 -12.97 21.72 16.11
CA ASP A 383 -13.97 21.93 15.07
C ASP A 383 -14.49 20.59 14.52
N SER A 384 -15.54 20.66 13.72
CA SER A 384 -16.20 19.53 13.09
C SER A 384 -16.42 19.81 11.61
N PHE A 385 -16.15 18.81 10.77
CA PHE A 385 -16.28 18.92 9.32
C PHE A 385 -17.12 17.76 8.78
N ASP A 386 -17.97 18.06 7.81
CA ASP A 386 -18.50 17.03 6.92
C ASP A 386 -17.55 16.90 5.75
N ILE A 387 -17.00 15.69 5.55
CA ILE A 387 -16.10 15.37 4.45
C ILE A 387 -16.88 14.57 3.41
N VAL A 388 -17.07 15.15 2.24
CA VAL A 388 -17.87 14.56 1.16
C VAL A 388 -16.92 14.03 0.08
N PRO A 389 -16.95 12.71 -0.24
CA PRO A 389 -16.16 12.16 -1.33
C PRO A 389 -16.79 12.51 -2.69
N PRO A 390 -16.06 12.36 -3.80
CA PRO A 390 -16.66 12.42 -5.12
C PRO A 390 -17.81 11.41 -5.28
N MET A 391 -18.86 11.80 -5.99
CA MET A 391 -20.06 11.01 -6.22
C MET A 391 -20.18 10.57 -7.69
N GLY A 392 -19.07 10.58 -8.41
CA GLY A 392 -18.99 10.19 -9.82
C GLY A 392 -19.41 8.74 -10.06
N GLN A 393 -19.90 8.49 -11.26
CA GLN A 393 -20.24 7.15 -11.75
C GLN A 393 -19.27 6.75 -12.86
N ALA A 394 -18.86 5.48 -12.87
CA ALA A 394 -18.01 4.95 -13.92
C ALA A 394 -18.79 4.66 -15.19
N VAL A 395 -18.17 4.96 -16.33
CA VAL A 395 -18.63 4.47 -17.64
C VAL A 395 -17.90 3.15 -17.91
N LEU A 396 -18.66 2.07 -18.07
CA LEU A 396 -18.09 0.74 -18.30
C LEU A 396 -18.02 0.46 -19.81
N PRO A 397 -16.96 -0.21 -20.29
CA PRO A 397 -16.91 -0.69 -21.66
C PRO A 397 -17.95 -1.80 -21.88
N GLU A 398 -18.42 -1.94 -23.13
CA GLU A 398 -19.31 -3.01 -23.50
C GLU A 398 -18.57 -4.36 -23.52
N VAL A 399 -19.21 -5.38 -22.95
CA VAL A 399 -18.70 -6.76 -22.93
C VAL A 399 -19.84 -7.71 -23.31
N THR A 400 -19.64 -8.46 -24.38
CA THR A 400 -20.64 -9.44 -24.83
C THR A 400 -20.70 -10.65 -23.87
N PRO A 401 -21.85 -11.35 -23.81
CA PRO A 401 -21.95 -12.59 -23.02
C PRO A 401 -20.91 -13.65 -23.42
N ALA A 402 -20.58 -13.76 -24.72
CA ALA A 402 -19.57 -14.67 -25.22
C ALA A 402 -18.14 -14.33 -24.69
N GLN A 403 -17.78 -13.04 -24.68
CA GLN A 403 -16.52 -12.60 -24.10
C GLN A 403 -16.44 -12.90 -22.61
N ARG A 404 -17.53 -12.67 -21.85
CA ARG A 404 -17.59 -13.01 -20.42
C ARG A 404 -17.41 -14.51 -20.18
N ALA A 405 -18.12 -15.34 -20.95
CA ALA A 405 -18.05 -16.79 -20.83
C ALA A 405 -16.63 -17.30 -21.09
N LYS A 406 -15.98 -16.82 -22.16
CA LYS A 406 -14.60 -17.17 -22.49
C LYS A 406 -13.61 -16.75 -21.40
N ASN A 407 -13.80 -15.55 -20.83
CA ASN A 407 -12.95 -15.07 -19.73
C ASN A 407 -13.09 -15.93 -18.48
N LEU A 408 -14.30 -16.31 -18.10
CA LEU A 408 -14.57 -17.22 -16.98
C LEU A 408 -13.96 -18.61 -17.17
N GLU A 409 -14.03 -19.16 -18.39
CA GLU A 409 -13.39 -20.43 -18.74
C GLU A 409 -11.87 -20.34 -18.56
N ARG A 410 -11.26 -19.25 -19.01
CA ARG A 410 -9.83 -19.01 -18.82
C ARG A 410 -9.44 -18.90 -17.35
N PHE A 411 -10.23 -18.20 -16.54
CA PHE A 411 -10.02 -18.10 -15.09
C PHE A 411 -9.96 -19.49 -14.43
N ALA A 412 -10.93 -20.34 -14.73
CA ALA A 412 -10.98 -21.70 -14.19
C ALA A 412 -9.74 -22.53 -14.57
N TYR A 413 -9.27 -22.40 -15.79
CA TYR A 413 -8.06 -23.05 -16.28
C TYR A 413 -6.80 -22.51 -15.57
N GLU A 414 -6.66 -21.20 -15.48
CA GLU A 414 -5.56 -20.50 -14.82
C GLU A 414 -5.48 -20.82 -13.31
N ASP A 415 -6.62 -20.88 -12.65
CA ASP A 415 -6.73 -21.35 -11.27
C ASP A 415 -6.23 -22.79 -11.12
N SER A 416 -6.52 -23.68 -12.08
CA SER A 416 -6.05 -25.05 -12.05
C SER A 416 -4.52 -25.15 -12.13
N ILE A 417 -3.90 -24.31 -12.97
CA ILE A 417 -2.42 -24.22 -13.08
C ILE A 417 -1.81 -23.79 -11.74
N ARG A 418 -2.36 -22.72 -11.15
CA ARG A 418 -1.87 -22.20 -9.88
C ARG A 418 -2.08 -23.19 -8.73
N HIS A 419 -3.19 -23.92 -8.68
CA HIS A 419 -3.44 -24.93 -7.67
C HIS A 419 -2.42 -26.08 -7.70
N ILE A 420 -1.93 -26.48 -8.87
CA ILE A 420 -0.85 -27.47 -8.99
C ILE A 420 0.41 -26.97 -8.29
N TYR A 421 0.76 -25.71 -8.49
CA TYR A 421 1.91 -25.11 -7.82
C TYR A 421 1.69 -24.96 -6.29
N LEU A 422 0.53 -24.49 -5.88
CA LEU A 422 0.17 -24.36 -4.46
C LEU A 422 0.20 -25.70 -3.71
N ALA A 423 -0.10 -26.81 -4.39
CA ALA A 423 -0.02 -28.14 -3.81
C ALA A 423 1.42 -28.56 -3.42
N THR A 424 2.45 -27.84 -3.87
CA THR A 424 3.85 -28.05 -3.46
C THR A 424 4.19 -27.38 -2.12
N PHE A 425 3.32 -26.53 -1.58
CA PHE A 425 3.53 -25.84 -0.31
C PHE A 425 3.21 -26.76 0.87
N TYR A 426 3.89 -26.53 1.98
CA TYR A 426 3.59 -27.27 3.20
C TYR A 426 2.21 -26.94 3.77
N THR A 427 1.48 -27.98 4.11
CA THR A 427 0.34 -27.88 5.04
C THR A 427 0.85 -28.05 6.47
N PRO A 428 0.08 -27.71 7.51
CA PRO A 428 0.49 -27.96 8.90
C PRO A 428 0.92 -29.43 9.15
N GLU A 429 0.24 -30.39 8.55
CA GLU A 429 0.56 -31.81 8.67
C GLU A 429 1.87 -32.17 7.97
N THR A 430 2.05 -31.76 6.71
CA THR A 430 3.27 -32.08 5.94
C THR A 430 4.49 -31.34 6.46
N ALA A 431 4.31 -30.13 7.02
CA ALA A 431 5.37 -29.37 7.69
C ALA A 431 5.87 -30.10 8.96
N ARG A 432 4.97 -30.61 9.79
CA ARG A 432 5.33 -31.43 10.95
C ARG A 432 6.12 -32.67 10.56
N LYS A 433 5.62 -33.44 9.58
CA LYS A 433 6.31 -34.61 9.06
C LYS A 433 7.70 -34.29 8.51
N ALA A 434 7.83 -33.19 7.80
CA ALA A 434 9.15 -32.74 7.28
C ALA A 434 10.10 -32.35 8.42
N ALA A 435 9.63 -31.66 9.44
CA ALA A 435 10.43 -31.30 10.60
C ALA A 435 10.90 -32.56 11.38
N GLU A 436 9.99 -33.48 11.69
CA GLU A 436 10.30 -34.74 12.38
C GLU A 436 11.31 -35.60 11.60
N ALA A 437 11.12 -35.73 10.27
CA ALA A 437 12.02 -36.48 9.41
C ALA A 437 13.46 -35.92 9.39
N ASN A 438 13.64 -34.64 9.71
CA ASN A 438 14.92 -33.95 9.79
C ASN A 438 15.44 -33.78 11.22
N GLY A 439 14.76 -34.35 12.23
CA GLY A 439 15.15 -34.30 13.64
C GLY A 439 14.99 -32.90 14.26
N LEU A 440 14.05 -32.10 13.75
CA LEU A 440 13.72 -30.76 14.23
C LEU A 440 12.54 -30.79 15.22
N PRO A 441 12.44 -29.81 16.15
CA PRO A 441 11.32 -29.70 17.08
C PRO A 441 10.03 -29.25 16.35
N ALA A 442 9.27 -30.23 15.83
CA ALA A 442 8.16 -29.99 14.90
C ALA A 442 7.13 -28.99 15.42
N ASP A 443 6.77 -29.02 16.72
CA ASP A 443 5.81 -28.08 17.33
C ASP A 443 6.29 -26.62 17.32
N LYS A 444 7.59 -26.39 17.24
CA LYS A 444 8.18 -25.05 17.22
C LYS A 444 8.47 -24.50 15.84
N VAL A 445 8.65 -25.37 14.83
CA VAL A 445 9.13 -24.95 13.51
C VAL A 445 8.13 -25.13 12.37
N ALA A 446 7.10 -25.95 12.54
CA ALA A 446 6.14 -26.23 11.47
C ALA A 446 5.46 -24.95 10.91
N ASP A 447 5.11 -24.01 11.78
CA ASP A 447 4.43 -22.78 11.39
C ASP A 447 5.33 -21.90 10.50
N PHE A 448 6.65 -21.88 10.70
CA PHE A 448 7.58 -21.18 9.81
C PHE A 448 7.63 -21.80 8.42
N LEU A 449 7.58 -23.14 8.33
CA LEU A 449 7.55 -23.86 7.05
C LEU A 449 6.25 -23.58 6.27
N VAL A 450 5.12 -23.54 6.95
CA VAL A 450 3.84 -23.19 6.35
C VAL A 450 3.84 -21.72 5.89
N ALA A 451 4.28 -20.81 6.76
CA ALA A 451 4.30 -19.37 6.47
C ALA A 451 5.23 -19.00 5.32
N SER A 452 6.30 -19.79 5.09
CA SER A 452 7.29 -19.54 4.03
C SER A 452 6.77 -19.82 2.62
N SER A 453 5.62 -20.46 2.45
CA SER A 453 5.02 -20.75 1.13
C SER A 453 6.04 -21.40 0.18
N GLY A 454 6.25 -20.87 -1.01
CA GLY A 454 7.21 -21.39 -1.98
C GLY A 454 8.71 -21.23 -1.61
N ASN A 455 9.03 -20.52 -0.52
CA ASN A 455 10.40 -20.39 0.01
C ASN A 455 10.74 -21.46 1.07
N HIS A 456 9.87 -22.43 1.27
CA HIS A 456 9.99 -23.43 2.34
C HIS A 456 11.30 -24.22 2.31
N ALA A 457 11.88 -24.44 1.14
CA ALA A 457 13.17 -25.15 1.02
C ALA A 457 14.31 -24.37 1.69
N VAL A 458 14.35 -23.03 1.56
CA VAL A 458 15.35 -22.18 2.21
C VAL A 458 15.21 -22.26 3.73
N ILE A 459 13.98 -22.13 4.23
CA ILE A 459 13.71 -22.15 5.68
C ILE A 459 14.02 -23.54 6.26
N LEU A 460 13.61 -24.62 5.61
CA LEU A 460 13.93 -25.96 6.06
C LEU A 460 15.44 -26.21 6.06
N ASN A 461 16.15 -25.87 4.99
CA ASN A 461 17.60 -26.03 4.89
C ASN A 461 18.33 -25.22 5.97
N PHE A 462 17.88 -24.01 6.27
CA PHE A 462 18.43 -23.21 7.35
C PHE A 462 18.26 -23.91 8.71
N LEU A 463 17.07 -24.39 9.03
CA LEU A 463 16.78 -25.10 10.27
C LEU A 463 17.62 -26.40 10.39
N VAL A 464 17.73 -27.17 9.31
CA VAL A 464 18.54 -28.40 9.25
C VAL A 464 20.03 -28.11 9.44
N LYS A 465 20.55 -27.08 8.79
CA LYS A 465 21.94 -26.65 8.91
C LYS A 465 22.31 -26.27 10.35
N HIS A 466 21.37 -25.67 11.07
CA HIS A 466 21.58 -25.14 12.42
C HIS A 466 20.87 -25.96 13.50
N LYS A 467 20.57 -27.24 13.25
CA LYS A 467 19.86 -28.12 14.18
C LYS A 467 20.56 -28.35 15.53
N ASP A 468 21.88 -28.10 15.59
CA ASP A 468 22.67 -28.22 16.83
C ASP A 468 22.42 -27.03 17.80
N ASN A 469 21.84 -25.93 17.31
CA ASN A 469 21.39 -24.80 18.13
C ASN A 469 20.02 -24.31 17.66
N PRO A 470 18.97 -25.13 17.84
CA PRO A 470 17.65 -24.85 17.31
C PRO A 470 16.99 -23.62 17.95
N ASP A 471 17.26 -23.37 19.23
CA ASP A 471 16.65 -22.24 19.93
C ASP A 471 17.11 -20.89 19.34
N ARG A 472 18.38 -20.74 18.93
CA ARG A 472 18.88 -19.54 18.24
C ARG A 472 18.26 -19.41 16.84
N ALA A 473 18.14 -20.53 16.10
CA ALA A 473 17.49 -20.51 14.79
C ALA A 473 16.02 -20.11 14.87
N ILE A 474 15.28 -20.65 15.83
CA ILE A 474 13.89 -20.31 16.10
C ILE A 474 13.76 -18.85 16.54
N ALA A 475 14.65 -18.38 17.45
CA ALA A 475 14.65 -16.98 17.87
C ALA A 475 14.85 -16.03 16.70
N LEU A 476 15.74 -16.34 15.75
CA LEU A 476 15.94 -15.56 14.54
C LEU A 476 14.68 -15.55 13.66
N LEU A 477 14.13 -16.71 13.34
CA LEU A 477 12.93 -16.80 12.49
C LEU A 477 11.71 -16.12 13.12
N SER A 478 11.60 -16.11 14.44
CA SER A 478 10.52 -15.45 15.18
C SER A 478 10.56 -13.90 15.10
N THR A 479 11.68 -13.32 14.66
CA THR A 479 11.80 -11.89 14.45
C THR A 479 11.38 -11.45 13.05
N LEU A 480 11.07 -12.40 12.17
CA LEU A 480 10.76 -12.17 10.76
C LEU A 480 9.26 -12.15 10.54
N SER A 481 8.80 -11.30 9.62
CA SER A 481 7.41 -11.31 9.17
C SER A 481 7.13 -12.54 8.30
N ALA A 482 5.86 -12.88 8.10
CA ALA A 482 5.47 -13.92 7.16
C ALA A 482 5.96 -13.64 5.73
N LYS A 483 6.07 -12.36 5.34
CA LYS A 483 6.60 -11.97 4.03
C LYS A 483 8.11 -12.17 3.94
N ASP A 484 8.85 -11.90 5.02
CA ASP A 484 10.29 -12.21 5.09
C ASP A 484 10.55 -13.70 4.94
N LEU A 485 9.77 -14.54 5.61
CA LEU A 485 9.90 -16.00 5.45
C LEU A 485 9.72 -16.47 4.00
N ARG A 486 8.92 -15.75 3.20
CA ARG A 486 8.65 -16.07 1.79
C ARG A 486 9.76 -15.63 0.83
N ASP A 487 10.62 -14.70 1.22
CA ASP A 487 11.64 -14.15 0.30
C ASP A 487 13.06 -14.05 0.88
N MET A 488 13.26 -14.34 2.17
CA MET A 488 14.57 -14.33 2.80
C MET A 488 15.50 -15.35 2.15
N GLN A 489 16.75 -14.94 1.95
CA GLN A 489 17.79 -15.77 1.36
C GLN A 489 18.64 -16.46 2.44
N MET A 490 19.24 -17.60 2.10
CA MET A 490 20.00 -18.45 3.01
C MET A 490 21.22 -17.75 3.61
N ASP A 491 21.94 -16.97 2.81
CA ASP A 491 23.15 -16.25 3.23
C ASP A 491 22.87 -15.17 4.28
N ILE A 492 21.70 -14.54 4.20
CA ILE A 492 21.25 -13.53 5.18
C ILE A 492 20.91 -14.20 6.51
N LEU A 493 20.18 -15.34 6.45
CA LEU A 493 19.86 -16.13 7.64
C LEU A 493 21.14 -16.64 8.30
N ASP A 494 22.09 -17.18 7.53
CA ASP A 494 23.38 -17.65 8.01
C ASP A 494 24.22 -16.52 8.63
N ASP A 495 24.26 -15.35 7.99
CA ASP A 495 24.98 -14.19 8.52
C ASP A 495 24.43 -13.77 9.88
N SER A 496 23.10 -13.68 9.99
CA SER A 496 22.42 -13.30 11.23
C SER A 496 22.57 -14.35 12.34
N PHE A 497 22.52 -15.64 11.98
CA PHE A 497 22.71 -16.74 12.92
C PHE A 497 24.15 -16.81 13.46
N ASN A 498 25.15 -16.66 12.56
CA ASN A 498 26.57 -16.80 12.90
C ASN A 498 27.18 -15.52 13.50
N ALA A 499 26.44 -14.42 13.52
CA ALA A 499 26.88 -13.19 14.19
C ALA A 499 27.10 -13.44 15.70
N LYS A 500 28.11 -12.77 16.27
CA LYS A 500 28.44 -12.87 17.70
C LYS A 500 27.38 -12.24 18.59
N SER A 501 26.70 -11.26 18.06
CA SER A 501 25.64 -10.52 18.78
C SER A 501 24.44 -11.42 19.06
N ASP A 502 23.86 -11.25 20.27
CA ASP A 502 22.57 -11.88 20.63
C ASP A 502 21.36 -11.15 20.02
N GLN A 503 21.59 -9.98 19.42
CA GLN A 503 20.59 -9.25 18.65
C GLN A 503 20.44 -9.89 17.26
N VAL A 504 19.73 -11.04 17.20
CA VAL A 504 19.71 -11.91 16.02
C VAL A 504 18.94 -11.33 14.83
N SER A 505 17.96 -10.45 15.08
CA SER A 505 17.10 -9.92 14.04
C SER A 505 17.86 -9.12 12.97
N PRO A 506 17.70 -9.42 11.67
CA PRO A 506 18.14 -8.54 10.59
C PRO A 506 17.07 -7.49 10.23
N ARG A 507 15.85 -7.56 10.81
CA ARG A 507 14.70 -6.71 10.48
C ARG A 507 14.65 -5.49 11.40
N VAL A 508 14.52 -4.29 10.83
CA VAL A 508 14.35 -3.03 11.58
C VAL A 508 12.91 -2.51 11.46
N GLU A 509 12.43 -2.31 10.24
CA GLU A 509 11.05 -1.87 9.93
C GLU A 509 10.43 -2.79 8.87
N ASP A 510 10.24 -2.28 7.67
CA ASP A 510 9.70 -2.97 6.49
C ASP A 510 10.64 -2.87 5.28
N GLU A 511 11.94 -2.61 5.50
CA GLU A 511 12.96 -2.52 4.45
C GLU A 511 13.18 -3.85 3.76
N MET A 512 13.74 -3.80 2.56
CA MET A 512 14.19 -4.99 1.85
C MET A 512 15.55 -5.45 2.39
N ILE A 513 15.65 -6.71 2.81
CA ILE A 513 16.89 -7.33 3.29
C ILE A 513 17.41 -8.22 2.17
N ILE A 514 18.40 -7.75 1.42
CA ILE A 514 18.92 -8.40 0.21
C ILE A 514 20.41 -8.76 0.28
N HIS A 515 21.10 -8.30 1.31
CA HIS A 515 22.53 -8.60 1.51
C HIS A 515 22.85 -8.90 2.97
N PRO A 516 23.76 -9.84 3.25
CA PRO A 516 24.32 -10.04 4.59
C PRO A 516 25.03 -8.78 5.09
N PHE A 517 24.97 -8.50 6.40
CA PHE A 517 25.59 -7.29 6.97
C PHE A 517 26.14 -7.43 8.39
N LYS A 518 25.62 -8.36 9.19
CA LYS A 518 25.98 -8.42 10.62
C LYS A 518 27.46 -8.71 10.83
N GLN A 519 27.95 -9.79 10.26
CA GLN A 519 29.38 -10.15 10.36
C GLN A 519 30.28 -9.13 9.64
N PHE A 520 29.75 -8.42 8.63
CA PHE A 520 30.47 -7.32 8.00
C PHE A 520 30.77 -6.21 9.01
N PHE A 521 29.78 -5.76 9.79
CA PHE A 521 29.96 -4.69 10.76
C PHE A 521 30.76 -5.14 11.98
N GLU A 522 30.65 -6.38 12.40
CA GLU A 522 31.53 -6.94 13.45
C GLU A 522 33.03 -6.81 13.11
N LYS A 523 33.36 -6.83 11.82
CA LYS A 523 34.74 -6.72 11.31
C LYS A 523 35.13 -5.31 10.85
N SER A 524 34.16 -4.43 10.64
CA SER A 524 34.37 -3.08 10.07
C SER A 524 34.85 -2.06 11.08
N PHE A 525 34.62 -2.30 12.37
CA PHE A 525 35.09 -1.45 13.48
C PHE A 525 36.21 -2.12 14.24
N SER A 526 37.15 -1.30 14.77
CA SER A 526 38.13 -1.80 15.71
C SER A 526 37.45 -2.29 17.00
N GLN A 527 38.07 -3.22 17.70
CA GLN A 527 37.57 -3.68 19.02
C GLN A 527 37.35 -2.50 19.97
N LYS A 528 38.30 -1.56 19.96
CA LYS A 528 38.25 -0.34 20.79
C LYS A 528 37.02 0.51 20.47
N ASP A 529 36.71 0.74 19.19
CA ASP A 529 35.53 1.51 18.77
C ASP A 529 34.23 0.76 19.13
N ALA A 530 34.18 -0.55 18.87
CA ALA A 530 33.04 -1.38 19.24
C ALA A 530 32.76 -1.36 20.75
N ASP A 531 33.79 -1.45 21.58
CA ASP A 531 33.65 -1.37 23.05
C ASP A 531 33.23 0.02 23.52
N THR A 532 33.72 1.07 22.84
CA THR A 532 33.29 2.46 23.11
C THR A 532 31.80 2.62 22.79
N PHE A 533 31.35 2.13 21.66
CA PHE A 533 29.94 2.23 21.25
C PHE A 533 29.02 1.42 22.17
N ARG A 534 29.43 0.22 22.61
CA ARG A 534 28.66 -0.59 23.57
C ARG A 534 28.52 0.14 24.93
N LYS A 535 29.58 0.79 25.38
CA LYS A 535 29.57 1.53 26.64
C LYS A 535 28.72 2.79 26.54
N ASP A 536 28.80 3.49 25.45
CA ASP A 536 28.07 4.73 25.16
C ASP A 536 27.59 4.77 23.73
N PRO A 537 26.36 4.30 23.43
CA PRO A 537 25.81 4.28 22.07
C PRO A 537 25.69 5.66 21.41
N SER A 538 25.70 6.75 22.18
CA SER A 538 25.71 8.10 21.62
C SER A 538 26.99 8.39 20.80
N GLN A 539 28.08 7.67 21.07
CA GLN A 539 29.31 7.75 20.26
C GLN A 539 29.14 7.14 18.87
N LEU A 540 28.27 6.10 18.71
CA LEU A 540 27.91 5.59 17.40
C LEU A 540 27.06 6.60 16.63
N VAL A 541 26.13 7.28 17.30
CA VAL A 541 25.34 8.37 16.70
C VAL A 541 26.28 9.48 16.19
N ALA A 542 27.23 9.90 17.02
CA ALA A 542 28.23 10.90 16.65
C ALA A 542 29.10 10.45 15.46
N TRP A 543 29.53 9.18 15.47
CA TRP A 543 30.30 8.60 14.36
C TRP A 543 29.52 8.60 13.06
N ILE A 544 28.25 8.20 13.09
CA ILE A 544 27.37 8.21 11.89
C ILE A 544 27.21 9.62 11.37
N LYS A 545 26.93 10.58 12.26
CA LYS A 545 26.81 11.99 11.91
C LYS A 545 28.06 12.54 11.21
N ALA A 546 29.24 12.13 11.66
CA ALA A 546 30.52 12.58 11.11
C ALA A 546 30.90 11.88 9.79
N ASN A 547 30.46 10.65 9.57
CA ASN A 547 30.94 9.80 8.48
C ASN A 547 29.91 9.52 7.37
N ILE A 548 28.63 9.77 7.61
CA ILE A 548 27.55 9.48 6.66
C ILE A 548 26.84 10.78 6.29
N ARG A 549 26.98 11.18 5.05
CA ARG A 549 26.33 12.39 4.49
C ARG A 549 24.85 12.10 4.20
N ILE A 550 24.03 13.14 4.23
CA ILE A 550 22.62 13.05 3.84
C ILE A 550 22.45 13.56 2.40
N ASN A 551 21.62 12.87 1.64
CA ASN A 551 21.23 13.29 0.30
C ASN A 551 20.65 14.73 0.34
N PRO A 552 21.21 15.68 -0.42
CA PRO A 552 20.71 17.05 -0.41
C PRO A 552 19.28 17.18 -0.94
N ASP A 553 18.85 16.30 -1.85
CA ASP A 553 17.46 16.26 -2.29
C ASP A 553 16.61 15.44 -1.32
N LYS A 554 16.05 16.13 -0.33
CA LYS A 554 15.16 15.53 0.67
C LYS A 554 13.79 15.09 0.10
N LYS A 555 13.45 15.48 -1.12
CA LYS A 555 12.21 15.13 -1.82
C LYS A 555 12.36 13.86 -2.67
N ALA A 556 13.61 13.43 -2.91
CA ALA A 556 13.89 12.21 -3.66
C ALA A 556 13.23 10.99 -3.00
N LEU A 557 12.85 10.01 -3.81
CA LEU A 557 12.25 8.78 -3.31
C LEU A 557 13.26 8.02 -2.43
N ALA A 558 12.92 7.84 -1.18
CA ALA A 558 13.71 7.15 -0.17
C ALA A 558 13.37 5.65 -0.17
N ILE A 559 14.01 4.90 -1.06
CA ILE A 559 14.06 3.43 -0.98
C ILE A 559 15.15 3.09 0.03
N ALA A 560 14.87 2.20 0.97
CA ALA A 560 15.83 1.82 2.00
C ALA A 560 17.08 1.19 1.38
N GLN A 561 18.25 1.84 1.57
CA GLN A 561 19.55 1.27 1.21
C GLN A 561 19.89 0.12 2.17
N THR A 562 20.60 -0.88 1.66
CA THR A 562 21.23 -1.87 2.55
C THR A 562 22.26 -1.19 3.46
N PRO A 563 22.47 -1.70 4.69
CA PRO A 563 23.46 -1.13 5.58
C PRO A 563 24.88 -1.09 4.97
N VAL A 564 25.24 -2.11 4.17
CA VAL A 564 26.51 -2.17 3.47
C VAL A 564 26.57 -1.14 2.32
N GLY A 565 25.44 -0.90 1.63
CA GLY A 565 25.31 0.14 0.63
C GLY A 565 25.54 1.53 1.21
N VAL A 566 24.94 1.84 2.36
CA VAL A 566 25.18 3.09 3.12
C VAL A 566 26.66 3.23 3.50
N TRP A 567 27.24 2.17 4.06
CA TRP A 567 28.66 2.14 4.44
C TRP A 567 29.57 2.44 3.25
N ASN A 568 29.33 1.81 2.13
CA ASN A 568 30.16 1.97 0.94
C ASN A 568 30.00 3.36 0.29
N ALA A 569 28.79 3.91 0.25
CA ALA A 569 28.54 5.21 -0.37
C ALA A 569 28.90 6.39 0.53
N ARG A 570 28.88 6.21 1.87
CA ARG A 570 28.96 7.32 2.85
C ARG A 570 27.94 8.42 2.55
N LEU A 571 26.82 8.04 1.95
CA LEU A 571 25.72 8.90 1.56
C LEU A 571 24.41 8.10 1.68
N THR A 572 23.40 8.72 2.29
CA THR A 572 22.12 8.08 2.52
C THR A 572 20.99 9.10 2.63
N ASP A 573 19.74 8.65 2.72
CA ASP A 573 18.59 9.44 3.14
C ASP A 573 18.31 9.27 4.65
N ASN A 574 17.35 10.05 5.17
CA ASN A 574 17.03 10.02 6.61
C ASN A 574 16.45 8.67 7.07
N ARG A 575 15.67 7.97 6.23
CA ARG A 575 15.11 6.66 6.56
C ARG A 575 16.20 5.60 6.63
N SER A 576 17.01 5.53 5.60
CA SER A 576 18.12 4.57 5.52
C SER A 576 19.17 4.83 6.61
N ARG A 577 19.37 6.10 7.04
CA ARG A 577 20.24 6.45 8.19
C ARG A 577 19.77 5.83 9.49
N LYS A 578 18.46 5.85 9.75
CA LYS A 578 17.86 5.22 10.95
C LYS A 578 18.06 3.71 10.93
N ILE A 579 17.74 3.05 9.80
CA ILE A 579 17.93 1.62 9.61
C ILE A 579 19.41 1.25 9.79
N PHE A 580 20.31 1.98 9.15
CA PHE A 580 21.76 1.79 9.26
C PHE A 580 22.23 1.85 10.72
N PHE A 581 21.77 2.84 11.48
CA PHE A 581 22.12 2.94 12.91
C PHE A 581 21.69 1.69 13.69
N VAL A 582 20.44 1.25 13.52
CA VAL A 582 19.90 0.08 14.22
C VAL A 582 20.66 -1.20 13.83
N ASP A 583 20.95 -1.38 12.56
CA ASP A 583 21.65 -2.56 12.04
C ASP A 583 23.11 -2.61 12.54
N VAL A 584 23.82 -1.50 12.51
CA VAL A 584 25.18 -1.40 13.05
C VAL A 584 25.18 -1.62 14.57
N ALA A 585 24.28 -0.97 15.30
CA ALA A 585 24.15 -1.12 16.75
C ALA A 585 23.91 -2.59 17.12
N ARG A 586 22.93 -3.24 16.50
CA ARG A 586 22.62 -4.66 16.75
C ARG A 586 23.78 -5.59 16.36
N SER A 587 24.49 -5.31 15.27
CA SER A 587 25.68 -6.09 14.88
C SER A 587 26.78 -6.01 15.91
N LEU A 588 26.89 -4.89 16.62
CA LEU A 588 27.86 -4.66 17.70
C LEU A 588 27.36 -5.11 19.08
N GLY A 589 26.14 -5.68 19.19
CA GLY A 589 25.57 -6.17 20.43
C GLY A 589 24.85 -5.08 21.28
N ILE A 590 24.50 -3.96 20.66
CA ILE A 590 23.73 -2.88 21.28
C ILE A 590 22.25 -3.07 20.98
N GLU A 591 21.39 -3.09 21.99
CA GLU A 591 19.94 -3.11 21.77
C GLU A 591 19.49 -1.77 21.15
N ALA A 592 18.93 -1.84 19.93
CA ALA A 592 18.43 -0.69 19.20
C ALA A 592 17.19 -1.05 18.40
N ARG A 593 16.32 -0.06 18.16
CA ARG A 593 15.08 -0.24 17.43
C ARG A 593 14.59 1.05 16.78
N VAL A 594 13.64 0.91 15.87
CA VAL A 594 12.69 1.97 15.56
C VAL A 594 11.43 1.70 16.39
N ASP A 595 11.02 2.68 17.19
CA ASP A 595 9.83 2.53 18.02
C ASP A 595 8.58 2.36 17.15
N PRO A 596 7.75 1.35 17.39
CA PRO A 596 6.64 1.03 16.48
C PRO A 596 5.55 2.11 16.46
N VAL A 597 5.39 2.89 17.52
CA VAL A 597 4.33 3.91 17.63
C VAL A 597 4.82 5.28 17.17
N THR A 598 5.97 5.72 17.67
CA THR A 598 6.49 7.06 17.42
C THR A 598 7.39 7.15 16.19
N LYS A 599 7.82 5.99 15.65
CA LYS A 599 8.81 5.86 14.56
C LYS A 599 10.16 6.54 14.88
N LYS A 600 10.42 6.79 16.14
CA LYS A 600 11.73 7.29 16.60
C LYS A 600 12.73 6.17 16.64
N THR A 601 13.96 6.49 16.25
CA THR A 601 15.10 5.59 16.42
C THR A 601 15.51 5.62 17.88
N GLN A 602 15.77 4.46 18.47
CA GLN A 602 16.10 4.33 19.88
C GLN A 602 17.22 3.32 20.09
N TYR A 603 18.04 3.54 21.12
CA TYR A 603 18.92 2.53 21.71
C TYR A 603 18.62 2.37 23.20
N LYS A 604 18.93 1.21 23.73
CA LYS A 604 18.72 0.92 25.15
C LYS A 604 19.99 1.22 25.94
N GLN A 605 19.84 1.94 27.04
CA GLN A 605 20.93 2.21 27.99
C GLN A 605 20.43 1.87 29.39
N GLY A 606 20.98 0.80 29.98
CA GLY A 606 20.38 0.18 31.16
C GLY A 606 19.00 -0.40 30.81
N ASP A 607 17.98 -0.01 31.56
CA ASP A 607 16.60 -0.44 31.34
C ASP A 607 15.76 0.55 30.50
N GLU A 608 16.34 1.69 30.13
CA GLU A 608 15.62 2.77 29.46
C GLU A 608 15.92 2.87 27.95
N TRP A 609 14.92 3.22 27.17
CA TRP A 609 15.07 3.55 25.75
C TRP A 609 15.37 5.04 25.59
N THR A 610 16.49 5.35 24.95
CA THR A 610 16.93 6.71 24.62
C THR A 610 16.66 7.01 23.14
N ASP A 611 15.99 8.11 22.85
CA ASP A 611 15.74 8.58 21.49
C ASP A 611 17.04 9.04 20.83
N VAL A 612 17.21 8.70 19.56
CA VAL A 612 18.32 9.15 18.70
C VAL A 612 17.87 10.33 17.88
N ASP A 613 18.54 11.46 18.07
CA ASP A 613 18.42 12.64 17.23
C ASP A 613 19.77 12.92 16.55
N PHE A 614 19.83 12.64 15.24
CA PHE A 614 21.05 12.86 14.46
C PHE A 614 21.37 14.35 14.22
N ASP A 615 20.41 15.24 14.39
CA ASP A 615 20.56 16.67 14.12
C ASP A 615 20.87 17.45 15.40
N ALA A 616 20.58 16.89 16.58
CA ALA A 616 20.92 17.49 17.87
C ALA A 616 22.42 17.50 18.13
N THR A 617 22.87 18.50 18.88
CA THR A 617 24.26 18.59 19.37
C THR A 617 24.51 17.66 20.55
N THR A 618 23.47 17.42 21.37
CA THR A 618 23.47 16.49 22.50
C THR A 618 22.17 15.69 22.50
N GLN A 619 22.26 14.41 22.84
CA GLN A 619 21.07 13.56 22.97
C GLN A 619 20.38 13.89 24.31
N VAL A 620 19.20 14.50 24.27
CA VAL A 620 18.43 14.88 25.46
C VAL A 620 17.08 14.14 25.40
N ALA A 621 16.70 13.51 26.50
CA ALA A 621 15.41 12.86 26.62
C ALA A 621 14.29 13.92 26.58
N THR A 622 13.32 13.71 25.69
CA THR A 622 12.11 14.52 25.62
C THR A 622 11.25 14.25 26.86
N GLY A 623 10.84 15.29 27.58
CA GLY A 623 9.92 15.14 28.70
C GLY A 623 8.63 14.46 28.26
N LYS A 624 8.06 13.61 29.09
CA LYS A 624 6.83 12.85 28.80
C LYS A 624 5.67 13.33 29.66
N GLY A 625 4.47 13.33 29.10
CA GLY A 625 3.19 13.58 29.76
C GLY A 625 2.18 12.46 29.50
N THR A 626 1.05 12.53 30.14
CA THR A 626 -0.03 11.55 29.97
C THR A 626 -1.20 12.18 29.22
N LEU A 627 -1.68 11.52 28.15
CA LEU A 627 -2.91 11.89 27.46
C LEU A 627 -4.05 10.96 27.92
N VAL A 628 -5.12 11.53 28.40
CA VAL A 628 -6.39 10.85 28.70
C VAL A 628 -7.45 11.35 27.72
N ILE A 629 -8.17 10.45 27.08
CA ILE A 629 -9.28 10.80 26.21
C ILE A 629 -10.59 10.44 26.89
N ASP A 630 -11.46 11.42 27.06
CA ASP A 630 -12.82 11.23 27.54
C ASP A 630 -13.77 10.97 26.36
N TYR A 631 -14.62 9.96 26.51
CA TYR A 631 -15.65 9.64 25.52
C TYR A 631 -16.98 9.27 26.23
N LYS A 632 -18.04 9.95 25.90
CA LYS A 632 -19.36 9.80 26.56
C LYS A 632 -20.28 8.78 25.89
N GLY A 633 -19.81 8.16 24.79
CA GLY A 633 -20.68 7.34 23.95
C GLY A 633 -21.56 8.18 23.02
N ASN A 634 -21.99 7.58 21.93
CA ASN A 634 -22.93 8.21 20.98
C ASN A 634 -24.13 7.31 20.66
N GLY A 635 -24.29 6.20 21.41
CA GLY A 635 -25.34 5.19 21.21
C GLY A 635 -25.12 4.24 20.03
N ALA A 636 -24.08 4.47 19.21
CA ALA A 636 -23.74 3.59 18.07
C ALA A 636 -22.40 2.88 18.27
N VAL A 637 -21.45 3.51 18.92
CA VAL A 637 -20.11 2.97 19.19
C VAL A 637 -19.81 3.13 20.68
N ASP A 638 -19.66 2.03 21.41
CA ASP A 638 -19.40 2.06 22.85
C ASP A 638 -17.89 2.14 23.17
N ASP A 639 -17.05 1.49 22.37
CA ASP A 639 -15.61 1.46 22.54
C ASP A 639 -14.90 1.76 21.21
N PRO A 640 -14.65 3.05 20.92
CA PRO A 640 -13.97 3.46 19.69
C PRO A 640 -12.63 2.76 19.49
N LYS A 641 -12.40 2.26 18.27
CA LYS A 641 -11.12 1.65 17.84
C LYS A 641 -10.21 2.68 17.21
N TYR A 642 -8.92 2.53 17.45
CA TYR A 642 -7.90 3.27 16.72
C TYR A 642 -7.99 2.97 15.23
N TYR A 643 -7.67 3.89 14.35
CA TYR A 643 -7.88 3.90 12.89
C TYR A 643 -9.33 3.83 12.43
N SER A 644 -10.19 3.04 13.04
CA SER A 644 -11.61 2.96 12.62
C SER A 644 -12.41 4.22 12.98
N HIS A 645 -12.16 4.78 14.17
CA HIS A 645 -12.98 5.86 14.73
C HIS A 645 -12.17 7.09 15.13
N PHE A 646 -10.89 6.93 15.47
CA PHE A 646 -10.03 8.04 15.84
C PHE A 646 -8.55 7.72 15.65
N THR A 647 -7.75 8.78 15.55
CA THR A 647 -6.27 8.70 15.54
C THR A 647 -5.67 9.90 16.25
N ILE A 648 -4.42 9.74 16.69
CA ILE A 648 -3.57 10.80 17.25
C ILE A 648 -2.42 11.06 16.28
N THR A 649 -2.24 12.32 15.91
CA THR A 649 -1.17 12.77 15.01
C THR A 649 -0.33 13.81 15.76
N ARG A 650 0.99 13.68 15.71
CA ARG A 650 1.92 14.68 16.23
C ARG A 650 2.09 15.81 15.21
N ILE A 651 2.09 17.05 15.67
CA ILE A 651 2.54 18.22 14.89
C ILE A 651 4.03 18.40 15.21
N ASN A 652 4.87 18.22 14.20
CA ASN A 652 6.32 18.27 14.32
C ASN A 652 6.82 19.72 14.45
N GLU A 653 8.08 19.90 14.85
CA GLU A 653 8.69 21.20 15.01
C GLU A 653 8.75 22.00 13.70
N ASP A 654 8.83 21.35 12.55
CA ASP A 654 8.79 22.01 11.23
C ASP A 654 7.37 22.38 10.77
N GLY A 655 6.35 22.09 11.58
CA GLY A 655 4.93 22.30 11.26
C GLY A 655 4.29 21.18 10.44
N SER A 656 5.04 20.15 10.04
CA SER A 656 4.50 18.95 9.40
C SER A 656 3.78 18.04 10.40
N THR A 657 3.14 16.98 9.93
CA THR A 657 2.39 16.05 10.77
C THR A 657 2.90 14.61 10.66
N SER A 658 2.90 13.87 11.78
CA SER A 658 3.25 12.46 11.84
C SER A 658 2.21 11.69 12.65
N LEU A 659 1.64 10.63 12.06
CA LEU A 659 0.69 9.77 12.74
C LEU A 659 1.38 8.99 13.87
N MET A 660 0.68 8.80 15.00
CA MET A 660 1.07 7.85 16.03
C MET A 660 0.56 6.46 15.62
N GLU A 661 1.47 5.53 15.33
CA GLU A 661 1.11 4.23 14.75
C GLU A 661 0.86 3.18 15.83
N TYR A 662 -0.30 3.25 16.47
CA TYR A 662 -0.73 2.22 17.41
C TYR A 662 -1.18 0.95 16.65
N ASP A 663 -1.21 -0.17 17.36
CA ASP A 663 -1.71 -1.44 16.82
C ASP A 663 -3.22 -1.36 16.53
N GLU A 664 -3.61 -1.65 15.29
CA GLU A 664 -4.99 -1.53 14.82
C GLU A 664 -5.94 -2.52 15.52
N ASP A 665 -5.47 -3.74 15.76
CA ASP A 665 -6.30 -4.81 16.33
C ASP A 665 -6.34 -4.75 17.86
N ALA A 666 -5.27 -4.31 18.50
CA ALA A 666 -5.12 -4.35 19.94
C ALA A 666 -5.65 -3.10 20.64
N ILE A 667 -5.65 -1.92 20.00
CA ILE A 667 -5.89 -0.64 20.66
C ILE A 667 -7.31 -0.12 20.45
N THR A 668 -8.02 0.02 21.58
CA THR A 668 -9.31 0.72 21.65
C THR A 668 -9.23 1.84 22.69
N TRP A 669 -10.21 2.74 22.67
CA TRP A 669 -10.32 3.80 23.64
C TRP A 669 -10.29 3.27 25.08
N SER A 670 -11.12 2.26 25.40
CA SER A 670 -11.21 1.72 26.76
C SER A 670 -9.96 0.98 27.21
N LYS A 671 -9.23 0.36 26.30
CA LYS A 671 -8.00 -0.40 26.61
C LYS A 671 -6.81 0.51 26.92
N ALA A 672 -6.68 1.63 26.23
CA ALA A 672 -5.51 2.50 26.31
C ALA A 672 -5.85 3.93 26.76
N PHE A 673 -6.59 4.67 25.98
CA PHE A 673 -6.71 6.13 26.11
C PHE A 673 -7.61 6.58 27.27
N LYS A 674 -8.56 5.78 27.71
CA LYS A 674 -9.39 6.03 28.89
C LYS A 674 -8.55 6.04 30.17
N LYS A 675 -7.54 5.20 30.26
CA LYS A 675 -6.63 5.10 31.40
C LYS A 675 -5.45 6.07 31.31
N GLY A 676 -5.17 6.51 30.10
CA GLY A 676 -4.07 7.39 29.75
C GLY A 676 -2.91 6.67 29.08
N VAL A 677 -2.38 7.31 28.05
CA VAL A 677 -1.17 6.88 27.31
C VAL A 677 -0.06 7.89 27.52
N THR A 678 1.15 7.40 27.64
CA THR A 678 2.34 8.26 27.77
C THR A 678 2.78 8.73 26.39
N LEU A 679 2.88 10.03 26.20
CA LEU A 679 3.38 10.69 24.99
C LEU A 679 4.52 11.62 25.34
N ASP A 680 5.37 11.91 24.36
CA ASP A 680 6.35 13.00 24.49
C ASP A 680 5.62 14.35 24.62
N ALA A 681 6.20 15.27 25.37
CA ALA A 681 5.70 16.64 25.40
C ALA A 681 5.72 17.24 23.98
N GLY A 682 4.63 17.89 23.58
CA GLY A 682 4.50 18.44 22.25
C GLY A 682 3.05 18.75 21.87
N THR A 683 2.85 19.16 20.64
CA THR A 683 1.53 19.48 20.06
C THR A 683 1.00 18.29 19.29
N TYR A 684 -0.26 17.96 19.51
CA TYR A 684 -0.93 16.81 18.91
C TYR A 684 -2.28 17.21 18.33
N MET A 685 -2.73 16.39 17.39
CA MET A 685 -4.05 16.48 16.79
C MET A 685 -4.80 15.17 17.02
N LEU A 686 -5.99 15.23 17.60
CA LEU A 686 -6.95 14.14 17.63
C LEU A 686 -7.92 14.33 16.47
N VAL A 687 -7.98 13.34 15.60
CA VAL A 687 -8.99 13.24 14.55
C VAL A 687 -9.93 12.11 14.90
N SER A 688 -11.22 12.34 14.79
CA SER A 688 -12.26 11.32 14.95
C SER A 688 -13.31 11.45 13.86
N GLY A 689 -14.03 10.39 13.57
CA GLY A 689 -15.06 10.45 12.56
C GLY A 689 -15.93 9.21 12.47
N THR A 690 -17.12 9.42 11.93
CA THR A 690 -18.08 8.37 11.62
C THR A 690 -18.35 8.38 10.12
N ARG A 691 -18.03 7.28 9.46
CA ARG A 691 -18.28 7.13 8.03
C ARG A 691 -19.72 6.73 7.79
N LEU A 692 -20.36 7.41 6.84
CA LEU A 692 -21.72 7.13 6.40
C LEU A 692 -21.68 6.11 5.24
N ALA A 693 -22.81 5.46 5.00
CA ALA A 693 -22.94 4.46 3.94
C ALA A 693 -22.66 5.01 2.53
N ASN A 694 -23.00 6.29 2.28
CA ASN A 694 -22.68 6.98 1.02
C ASN A 694 -21.20 7.34 0.86
N GLY A 695 -20.37 7.08 1.89
CA GLY A 695 -18.94 7.34 1.92
C GLY A 695 -18.56 8.69 2.55
N SER A 696 -19.50 9.58 2.82
CA SER A 696 -19.22 10.82 3.54
C SER A 696 -18.79 10.54 4.98
N VAL A 697 -18.10 11.48 5.61
CA VAL A 697 -17.62 11.33 6.99
C VAL A 697 -18.03 12.53 7.82
N LEU A 698 -18.62 12.27 8.98
CA LEU A 698 -18.85 13.25 10.03
C LEU A 698 -17.61 13.30 10.92
N SER A 699 -16.63 14.13 10.57
CA SER A 699 -15.37 14.22 11.28
C SER A 699 -15.34 15.30 12.35
N ALA A 700 -14.48 15.15 13.34
CA ALA A 700 -14.10 16.18 14.30
C ALA A 700 -12.57 16.19 14.46
N MET A 701 -12.02 17.37 14.70
CA MET A 701 -10.58 17.58 14.85
C MET A 701 -10.30 18.47 16.05
N GLN A 702 -9.33 18.08 16.87
CA GLN A 702 -8.84 18.88 17.98
C GLN A 702 -7.33 18.96 17.93
N ILE A 703 -6.79 20.17 18.15
CA ILE A 703 -5.35 20.37 18.36
C ILE A 703 -5.16 20.72 19.84
N PHE A 704 -4.32 19.97 20.52
CA PHE A 704 -4.04 20.07 21.95
C PHE A 704 -2.55 19.88 22.23
N ARG A 705 -2.15 20.19 23.44
CA ARG A 705 -0.78 20.09 23.89
C ARG A 705 -0.64 19.09 25.03
N VAL A 706 0.38 18.25 24.96
CA VAL A 706 0.84 17.39 26.04
C VAL A 706 2.05 18.06 26.71
N GLU A 707 1.96 18.32 28.00
CA GLU A 707 3.04 18.91 28.78
C GLU A 707 3.79 17.83 29.59
N ALA A 708 5.11 18.03 29.73
CA ALA A 708 5.92 17.10 30.51
C ALA A 708 5.42 17.00 31.95
N HIS A 709 5.36 15.79 32.49
CA HIS A 709 4.93 15.44 33.84
C HIS A 709 3.51 15.85 34.21
N LYS A 710 2.66 16.17 33.22
CA LYS A 710 1.26 16.51 33.43
C LYS A 710 0.33 15.55 32.70
N THR A 711 -0.91 15.51 33.18
CA THR A 711 -2.01 14.82 32.49
C THR A 711 -2.82 15.85 31.66
N THR A 712 -2.94 15.57 30.37
CA THR A 712 -3.79 16.32 29.45
C THR A 712 -5.07 15.52 29.21
N GLN A 713 -6.22 16.15 29.42
CA GLN A 713 -7.53 15.56 29.14
C GLN A 713 -8.14 16.20 27.89
N VAL A 714 -8.61 15.38 26.97
CA VAL A 714 -9.33 15.81 25.76
C VAL A 714 -10.61 15.00 25.60
N GLU A 715 -11.67 15.64 25.12
CA GLU A 715 -12.95 14.97 24.87
C GLU A 715 -13.05 14.57 23.41
N MET A 716 -13.16 13.27 23.15
CA MET A 716 -13.39 12.74 21.80
C MET A 716 -14.88 12.86 21.44
N GLN A 717 -15.16 13.39 20.28
CA GLN A 717 -16.50 13.52 19.72
C GLN A 717 -16.66 12.59 18.52
N LEU A 718 -17.57 11.62 18.60
CA LEU A 718 -18.03 10.84 17.44
C LEU A 718 -19.44 11.31 17.09
N ARG A 719 -19.55 12.01 15.97
CA ARG A 719 -20.81 12.55 15.46
C ARG A 719 -21.64 11.44 14.83
N THR A 720 -22.95 11.51 14.94
CA THR A 720 -23.90 10.56 14.33
C THR A 720 -24.89 11.31 13.44
N SER A 721 -25.50 10.61 12.49
CA SER A 721 -26.57 11.10 11.64
C SER A 721 -27.87 10.39 12.01
N SER A 722 -28.96 11.14 12.10
CA SER A 722 -30.30 10.56 12.27
C SER A 722 -30.96 10.20 10.93
N THR A 723 -30.44 10.71 9.82
CA THR A 723 -31.03 10.56 8.48
C THR A 723 -30.27 9.59 7.60
N GLU A 724 -28.96 9.44 7.78
CA GLU A 724 -28.08 8.64 6.96
C GLU A 724 -27.66 7.36 7.69
N VAL A 725 -27.43 6.29 6.93
CA VAL A 725 -26.92 5.03 7.47
C VAL A 725 -25.42 5.16 7.79
N THR A 726 -25.05 4.78 9.00
CA THR A 726 -23.66 4.81 9.48
C THR A 726 -22.99 3.46 9.34
N VAL A 727 -21.67 3.45 9.12
CA VAL A 727 -20.85 2.23 9.22
C VAL A 727 -20.61 1.94 10.70
N ILE A 728 -21.02 0.77 11.17
CA ILE A 728 -20.99 0.38 12.59
C ILE A 728 -19.89 -0.65 12.90
N GLY A 729 -19.26 -1.21 11.89
CA GLY A 729 -18.19 -2.20 12.04
C GLY A 729 -17.71 -2.78 10.73
N ASN A 730 -17.01 -3.90 10.81
CA ASN A 730 -16.45 -4.56 9.62
C ASN A 730 -16.71 -6.06 9.61
N PHE A 731 -16.69 -6.64 8.39
CA PHE A 731 -16.78 -8.06 8.13
C PHE A 731 -16.07 -8.38 6.82
N ASP A 732 -15.16 -9.36 6.83
CA ASP A 732 -14.40 -9.72 5.62
C ASP A 732 -15.29 -10.39 4.56
N SER A 733 -15.61 -9.65 3.51
CA SER A 733 -16.44 -10.11 2.39
C SER A 733 -15.79 -11.20 1.52
N GLU A 734 -14.49 -11.44 1.65
CA GLU A 734 -13.78 -12.54 1.00
C GLU A 734 -13.80 -13.84 1.82
N SER A 735 -14.40 -13.82 2.99
CA SER A 735 -14.59 -15.01 3.81
C SER A 735 -15.31 -16.13 3.06
N LYS A 736 -14.91 -17.37 3.33
CA LYS A 736 -15.40 -18.54 2.61
C LYS A 736 -16.56 -19.22 3.32
N PHE A 737 -17.49 -19.76 2.54
CA PHE A 737 -18.55 -20.65 2.99
C PHE A 737 -18.66 -21.86 2.07
N GLN A 738 -19.34 -22.92 2.53
CA GLN A 738 -19.60 -24.11 1.72
C GLN A 738 -20.98 -24.00 1.09
N LYS A 739 -21.08 -24.17 -0.24
CA LYS A 739 -22.37 -24.33 -0.93
C LYS A 739 -23.02 -25.66 -0.61
N LEU A 740 -24.31 -25.78 -0.87
CA LEU A 740 -25.05 -27.04 -0.65
C LEU A 740 -24.56 -28.19 -1.54
N ASP A 741 -23.89 -27.91 -2.65
CA ASP A 741 -23.24 -28.88 -3.53
C ASP A 741 -21.88 -29.37 -2.99
N GLY A 742 -21.45 -28.87 -1.83
CA GLY A 742 -20.17 -29.22 -1.20
C GLY A 742 -18.98 -28.36 -1.62
N SER A 743 -19.10 -27.54 -2.66
CA SER A 743 -18.03 -26.63 -3.11
C SER A 743 -17.82 -25.48 -2.10
N THR A 744 -16.56 -25.06 -1.93
CA THR A 744 -16.21 -23.92 -1.06
C THR A 744 -15.94 -22.69 -1.93
N VAL A 745 -16.64 -21.61 -1.65
CA VAL A 745 -16.57 -20.33 -2.39
C VAL A 745 -16.44 -19.18 -1.40
N ASN A 746 -15.94 -18.02 -1.84
CA ASN A 746 -15.98 -16.81 -1.01
C ASN A 746 -17.33 -16.08 -1.18
N ILE A 747 -17.71 -15.31 -0.17
CA ILE A 747 -18.98 -14.56 -0.17
C ILE A 747 -19.05 -13.63 -1.38
N LEU A 748 -17.99 -12.85 -1.62
CA LEU A 748 -17.94 -11.86 -2.68
C LEU A 748 -18.16 -12.46 -4.08
N SER A 749 -17.65 -13.67 -4.35
CA SER A 749 -17.85 -14.37 -5.62
C SER A 749 -19.32 -14.73 -5.87
N GLN A 750 -20.13 -14.84 -4.83
CA GLN A 750 -21.54 -15.23 -4.91
C GLN A 750 -22.46 -14.01 -4.80
N THR A 751 -22.11 -13.04 -3.98
CA THR A 751 -22.93 -11.84 -3.76
C THR A 751 -22.67 -10.74 -4.78
N GLY A 752 -21.54 -10.80 -5.47
CA GLY A 752 -21.09 -9.72 -6.32
C GLY A 752 -20.76 -8.46 -5.52
N ARG A 753 -20.53 -7.35 -6.22
CA ARG A 753 -20.08 -6.11 -5.61
C ARG A 753 -21.24 -5.21 -5.20
N GLY A 754 -21.06 -4.50 -4.12
CA GLY A 754 -22.05 -3.63 -3.47
C GLY A 754 -22.51 -4.20 -2.13
N TYR A 755 -23.63 -3.71 -1.62
CA TYR A 755 -24.20 -4.23 -0.38
C TYR A 755 -24.90 -5.57 -0.56
N PHE A 756 -24.87 -6.40 0.47
CA PHE A 756 -25.56 -7.69 0.55
C PHE A 756 -25.97 -7.99 2.00
N ILE A 757 -26.90 -8.88 2.17
CA ILE A 757 -27.36 -9.35 3.49
C ILE A 757 -26.78 -10.73 3.74
N THR A 758 -26.26 -10.96 4.95
CA THR A 758 -25.88 -12.28 5.44
C THR A 758 -26.67 -12.61 6.68
N GLY A 759 -27.27 -13.80 6.71
CA GLY A 759 -27.97 -14.36 7.86
C GLY A 759 -27.32 -15.66 8.29
N LEU A 760 -26.79 -15.73 9.51
CA LEU A 760 -26.37 -16.96 10.17
C LEU A 760 -27.59 -17.49 10.92
N ILE A 761 -28.16 -18.64 10.54
CA ILE A 761 -29.46 -19.11 11.00
C ILE A 761 -29.41 -20.44 11.77
N GLY A 762 -30.16 -20.52 12.87
CA GLY A 762 -30.36 -21.74 13.63
C GLY A 762 -31.66 -22.43 13.20
N VAL A 763 -31.55 -23.55 12.50
CA VAL A 763 -32.71 -24.30 11.97
C VAL A 763 -33.58 -24.86 13.09
N GLY A 764 -34.89 -24.66 12.97
CA GLY A 764 -35.87 -25.09 13.97
C GLY A 764 -35.95 -24.25 15.23
N GLN A 765 -35.16 -23.16 15.29
CA GLN A 765 -35.23 -22.22 16.41
C GLN A 765 -36.29 -21.14 16.14
N GLU A 766 -37.09 -20.83 17.16
CA GLU A 766 -38.16 -19.83 17.08
C GLU A 766 -37.67 -18.47 16.59
N PRO A 767 -36.53 -17.89 17.07
CA PRO A 767 -36.04 -16.62 16.60
C PRO A 767 -35.71 -16.61 15.09
N THR A 768 -35.13 -17.71 14.58
CA THR A 768 -34.87 -17.88 13.14
C THR A 768 -36.16 -17.94 12.33
N ASN A 769 -37.12 -18.75 12.76
CA ASN A 769 -38.41 -18.90 12.08
C ASN A 769 -39.16 -17.56 12.03
N HIS A 770 -39.09 -16.76 13.09
CA HIS A 770 -39.67 -15.43 13.15
C HIS A 770 -38.97 -14.48 12.16
N ALA A 771 -37.64 -14.46 12.15
CA ALA A 771 -36.83 -13.64 11.27
C ALA A 771 -37.15 -13.95 9.78
N LEU A 772 -37.19 -15.22 9.40
CA LEU A 772 -37.48 -15.61 8.01
C LEU A 772 -38.90 -15.23 7.58
N LYS A 773 -39.88 -15.33 8.47
CA LYS A 773 -41.26 -14.85 8.20
C LYS A 773 -41.34 -13.35 8.07
N ASP A 774 -40.58 -12.59 8.85
CA ASP A 774 -40.51 -11.15 8.75
C ASP A 774 -39.85 -10.72 7.43
N ILE A 775 -38.78 -11.40 6.99
CA ILE A 775 -38.17 -11.19 5.69
C ILE A 775 -39.16 -11.46 4.55
N ALA A 776 -39.93 -12.55 4.65
CA ALA A 776 -40.94 -12.89 3.66
C ALA A 776 -42.04 -11.83 3.52
N LYS A 777 -42.45 -11.16 4.60
CA LYS A 777 -43.44 -10.06 4.54
C LYS A 777 -43.00 -8.88 3.67
N VAL A 778 -41.72 -8.59 3.61
CA VAL A 778 -41.12 -7.49 2.83
C VAL A 778 -40.32 -7.97 1.62
N ALA A 779 -40.53 -9.20 1.17
CA ALA A 779 -39.80 -9.85 0.08
C ALA A 779 -39.72 -9.01 -1.19
N LYS A 780 -40.83 -8.35 -1.58
CA LYS A 780 -40.86 -7.50 -2.77
C LYS A 780 -39.87 -6.33 -2.69
N SER A 781 -39.66 -5.78 -1.53
CA SER A 781 -38.68 -4.69 -1.30
C SER A 781 -37.25 -5.19 -1.53
N PHE A 782 -36.92 -6.38 -1.00
CA PHE A 782 -35.63 -7.02 -1.21
C PHE A 782 -35.41 -7.43 -2.68
N GLU A 783 -36.45 -7.94 -3.35
CA GLU A 783 -36.39 -8.26 -4.76
C GLU A 783 -36.17 -7.03 -5.63
N ASN A 784 -36.82 -5.90 -5.30
CA ASN A 784 -36.62 -4.62 -5.99
C ASN A 784 -35.21 -4.06 -5.75
N TRP A 785 -34.67 -4.22 -4.57
CA TRP A 785 -33.28 -3.88 -4.23
C TRP A 785 -32.29 -4.74 -5.06
N ASN A 786 -32.72 -5.93 -5.47
CA ASN A 786 -31.99 -6.84 -6.36
C ASN A 786 -30.57 -7.15 -5.90
N ARG A 787 -30.38 -7.33 -4.58
CA ARG A 787 -29.11 -7.71 -3.99
C ARG A 787 -29.23 -9.06 -3.28
N PRO A 788 -28.15 -9.84 -3.23
CA PRO A 788 -28.16 -11.18 -2.63
C PRO A 788 -28.44 -11.13 -1.12
N ILE A 789 -29.18 -12.13 -0.66
CA ILE A 789 -29.38 -12.50 0.73
C ILE A 789 -28.80 -13.88 0.94
N LEU A 790 -27.66 -13.98 1.61
CA LEU A 790 -26.96 -15.24 1.88
C LEU A 790 -27.40 -15.78 3.25
N LEU A 791 -28.12 -16.89 3.27
CA LEU A 791 -28.52 -17.59 4.50
C LEU A 791 -27.63 -18.80 4.75
N LEU A 792 -26.92 -18.78 5.86
CA LEU A 792 -25.91 -19.79 6.21
C LEU A 792 -26.36 -20.65 7.36
N PHE A 793 -26.37 -21.94 7.14
CA PHE A 793 -26.61 -22.97 8.16
C PHE A 793 -25.35 -23.19 9.00
N GLU A 794 -25.51 -23.67 10.24
CA GLU A 794 -24.38 -23.95 11.11
C GLU A 794 -23.55 -25.15 10.62
N ASP A 795 -24.18 -26.14 10.03
CA ASP A 795 -23.58 -27.36 9.51
C ASP A 795 -24.46 -28.06 8.44
N GLU A 796 -23.97 -29.16 7.91
CA GLU A 796 -24.68 -29.97 6.92
C GLU A 796 -25.95 -30.66 7.50
N VAL A 797 -25.97 -30.91 8.79
CA VAL A 797 -27.15 -31.54 9.47
C VAL A 797 -28.27 -30.51 9.55
N ALA A 798 -27.94 -29.27 9.91
CA ALA A 798 -28.90 -28.18 9.93
C ALA A 798 -29.44 -27.90 8.52
N ALA A 799 -28.56 -27.89 7.51
CA ALA A 799 -28.95 -27.68 6.09
C ALA A 799 -29.97 -28.75 5.61
N LYS A 800 -29.78 -30.04 5.99
CA LYS A 800 -30.69 -31.13 5.64
C LYS A 800 -32.02 -31.08 6.40
N LYS A 801 -32.06 -30.46 7.56
CA LYS A 801 -33.29 -30.30 8.37
C LYS A 801 -34.13 -29.12 7.94
N PHE A 802 -33.54 -28.15 7.21
CA PHE A 802 -34.25 -26.97 6.76
C PHE A 802 -35.26 -27.32 5.65
N LYS A 803 -36.48 -26.82 5.81
CA LYS A 803 -37.58 -27.04 4.85
C LYS A 803 -37.98 -25.68 4.24
N PRO A 804 -37.53 -25.37 3.05
CA PRO A 804 -37.88 -24.09 2.39
C PRO A 804 -39.38 -23.87 2.22
N GLU A 805 -40.14 -24.95 2.08
CA GLU A 805 -41.59 -24.93 1.96
C GLU A 805 -42.34 -24.42 3.21
N GLU A 806 -41.68 -24.41 4.38
CA GLU A 806 -42.22 -23.81 5.61
C GLU A 806 -42.13 -22.29 5.61
N PHE A 807 -41.36 -21.69 4.66
CA PHE A 807 -41.13 -20.28 4.51
C PHE A 807 -41.51 -19.79 3.10
N PRO A 808 -42.77 -19.97 2.68
CA PRO A 808 -43.22 -19.48 1.40
C PRO A 808 -43.14 -17.95 1.35
N GLY A 809 -42.64 -17.41 0.24
CA GLY A 809 -42.53 -15.97 0.06
C GLY A 809 -41.19 -15.39 0.45
N LEU A 810 -40.17 -16.17 0.75
CA LEU A 810 -38.80 -15.64 0.84
C LEU A 810 -38.38 -14.97 -0.50
N PRO A 811 -37.61 -13.86 -0.46
CA PRO A 811 -37.13 -13.21 -1.67
C PRO A 811 -36.39 -14.15 -2.62
N LYS A 812 -36.58 -13.98 -3.93
CA LYS A 812 -35.87 -14.80 -4.95
C LYS A 812 -34.36 -14.59 -4.94
N THR A 813 -33.88 -13.54 -4.31
CA THR A 813 -32.46 -13.24 -4.14
C THR A 813 -31.79 -14.01 -3.00
N VAL A 814 -32.55 -14.85 -2.29
CA VAL A 814 -32.02 -15.70 -1.22
C VAL A 814 -31.18 -16.83 -1.80
N MET A 815 -29.98 -17.00 -1.24
CA MET A 815 -29.06 -18.11 -1.49
C MET A 815 -28.76 -18.82 -0.18
N PHE A 816 -28.56 -20.15 -0.24
CA PHE A 816 -28.26 -20.96 0.93
C PHE A 816 -26.82 -21.49 0.89
N GLY A 817 -26.20 -21.59 2.06
CA GLY A 817 -24.87 -22.18 2.24
C GLY A 817 -24.65 -22.65 3.68
N ILE A 818 -23.44 -23.07 4.00
CA ILE A 818 -23.04 -23.59 5.30
C ILE A 818 -21.81 -22.81 5.82
N ASP A 819 -21.91 -22.30 7.03
CA ASP A 819 -20.77 -21.74 7.79
C ASP A 819 -19.96 -22.87 8.43
N LYS A 820 -19.17 -23.57 7.63
CA LYS A 820 -18.42 -24.75 8.05
C LYS A 820 -17.47 -24.42 9.21
N GLY A 821 -17.69 -25.08 10.35
CA GLY A 821 -16.90 -24.85 11.56
C GLY A 821 -17.18 -23.53 12.29
N GLY A 822 -18.20 -22.77 11.88
CA GLY A 822 -18.61 -21.51 12.48
C GLY A 822 -17.60 -20.39 12.31
N ALA A 823 -16.85 -20.39 11.21
CA ALA A 823 -15.78 -19.40 10.97
C ALA A 823 -16.37 -17.99 10.79
N LEU A 824 -17.41 -17.85 9.98
CA LEU A 824 -18.09 -16.58 9.74
C LEU A 824 -18.78 -16.06 11.00
N ARG A 825 -19.43 -16.96 11.77
CA ARG A 825 -20.02 -16.60 13.06
C ARG A 825 -18.96 -16.07 14.03
N LYS A 826 -17.83 -16.76 14.17
CA LYS A 826 -16.74 -16.31 15.04
C LYS A 826 -16.23 -14.95 14.65
N GLN A 827 -16.07 -14.71 13.35
CA GLN A 827 -15.60 -13.44 12.82
C GLN A 827 -16.56 -12.28 13.13
N ILE A 828 -17.84 -12.40 12.75
CA ILE A 828 -18.82 -11.31 12.98
C ILE A 828 -19.04 -11.05 14.46
N VAL A 829 -19.07 -12.10 15.29
CA VAL A 829 -19.20 -11.98 16.76
C VAL A 829 -18.01 -11.20 17.34
N ALA A 830 -16.80 -11.51 16.90
CA ALA A 830 -15.58 -10.83 17.35
C ALA A 830 -15.53 -9.37 16.87
N ASN A 831 -15.74 -9.15 15.56
CA ASN A 831 -15.62 -7.82 14.95
C ASN A 831 -16.70 -6.85 15.46
N MET A 832 -17.90 -7.34 15.70
CA MET A 832 -19.02 -6.55 16.23
C MET A 832 -19.14 -6.60 17.76
N LYS A 833 -18.21 -7.29 18.45
CA LYS A 833 -18.16 -7.45 19.91
C LYS A 833 -19.50 -7.93 20.49
N LEU A 834 -20.17 -8.88 19.81
CA LEU A 834 -21.42 -9.43 20.30
C LEU A 834 -21.19 -10.19 21.61
N THR A 835 -22.02 -9.93 22.61
CA THR A 835 -21.88 -10.51 23.95
C THR A 835 -22.17 -11.98 23.97
N ASN A 836 -23.13 -12.44 23.18
CA ASN A 836 -23.50 -13.86 23.09
C ASN A 836 -22.86 -14.51 21.85
N LYS A 837 -21.92 -15.41 22.08
CA LYS A 837 -21.12 -16.05 21.01
C LYS A 837 -21.89 -17.14 20.23
N THR A 838 -23.00 -17.62 20.76
CA THR A 838 -23.73 -18.77 20.22
C THR A 838 -25.17 -18.46 19.80
N LEU A 839 -25.70 -17.31 20.20
CA LEU A 839 -27.09 -16.94 19.92
C LEU A 839 -27.32 -16.70 18.42
N LEU A 840 -28.28 -17.41 17.85
CA LEU A 840 -28.77 -17.28 16.49
C LEU A 840 -30.23 -16.82 16.48
N PRO A 841 -30.72 -16.22 15.39
CA PRO A 841 -29.95 -15.89 14.19
C PRO A 841 -29.09 -14.61 14.37
N ILE A 842 -28.09 -14.43 13.48
CA ILE A 842 -27.37 -13.17 13.33
C ILE A 842 -27.60 -12.69 11.90
N PHE A 843 -28.23 -11.53 11.73
CA PHE A 843 -28.40 -10.90 10.43
C PHE A 843 -27.58 -9.62 10.36
N PHE A 844 -26.87 -9.40 9.28
CA PHE A 844 -26.13 -8.17 9.05
C PHE A 844 -26.12 -7.75 7.58
N ILE A 845 -26.00 -6.45 7.35
CA ILE A 845 -25.84 -5.86 6.03
C ILE A 845 -24.41 -5.36 5.93
N SER A 846 -23.68 -5.88 4.96
CA SER A 846 -22.29 -5.51 4.70
C SER A 846 -22.05 -5.27 3.20
N ASP A 847 -20.88 -4.75 2.86
CA ASP A 847 -20.52 -4.47 1.48
C ASP A 847 -19.15 -5.04 1.07
N THR A 848 -18.80 -4.85 -0.20
CA THR A 848 -17.53 -5.24 -0.81
C THR A 848 -16.29 -4.67 -0.12
N PHE A 849 -16.45 -3.56 0.61
CA PHE A 849 -15.39 -2.89 1.33
C PHE A 849 -15.34 -3.28 2.81
N ASN A 850 -15.94 -4.42 3.14
CA ASN A 850 -15.97 -4.96 4.50
C ASN A 850 -16.75 -4.09 5.51
N ARG A 851 -17.54 -3.10 5.07
CA ARG A 851 -18.28 -2.20 5.95
C ARG A 851 -19.59 -2.85 6.38
N VAL A 852 -19.86 -2.90 7.68
CA VAL A 852 -21.14 -3.33 8.24
C VAL A 852 -21.98 -2.11 8.60
N VAL A 853 -23.21 -2.06 8.11
CA VAL A 853 -24.13 -0.93 8.31
C VAL A 853 -25.37 -1.30 9.13
N TYR A 854 -25.61 -2.59 9.34
CA TYR A 854 -26.69 -3.11 10.17
C TYR A 854 -26.32 -4.44 10.77
N ILE A 855 -26.70 -4.70 11.99
CA ILE A 855 -26.60 -6.02 12.65
C ILE A 855 -27.75 -6.24 13.61
N SER A 856 -28.24 -7.47 13.66
CA SER A 856 -29.22 -7.96 14.61
C SER A 856 -28.83 -9.34 15.09
N GLN A 857 -29.00 -9.63 16.36
CA GLN A 857 -28.72 -10.95 16.95
C GLN A 857 -29.90 -11.44 17.81
N GLY A 858 -30.28 -12.69 17.60
CA GLY A 858 -31.32 -13.34 18.34
C GLY A 858 -32.73 -12.91 17.93
N TYR A 859 -33.66 -12.89 18.88
CA TYR A 859 -35.04 -12.54 18.64
C TYR A 859 -35.20 -11.03 18.38
N THR A 860 -35.58 -10.67 17.18
CA THR A 860 -35.78 -9.25 16.77
C THR A 860 -37.18 -9.12 16.15
N ILE A 861 -38.03 -8.29 16.76
CA ILE A 861 -39.35 -8.00 16.22
C ILE A 861 -39.24 -7.05 15.04
N GLY A 862 -39.88 -7.38 13.91
CA GLY A 862 -39.88 -6.56 12.70
C GLY A 862 -38.51 -6.50 12.02
N LEU A 863 -37.75 -7.60 12.06
CA LEU A 863 -36.42 -7.66 11.45
C LEU A 863 -36.44 -7.28 9.95
N GLY A 864 -37.44 -7.80 9.22
CA GLY A 864 -37.62 -7.48 7.79
C GLY A 864 -37.78 -6.00 7.54
N GLU A 865 -38.67 -5.34 8.28
CA GLU A 865 -38.92 -3.89 8.18
C GLU A 865 -37.71 -3.06 8.61
N GLN A 866 -36.95 -3.50 9.63
CA GLN A 866 -35.73 -2.81 10.06
C GLN A 866 -34.66 -2.86 8.95
N MET A 867 -34.43 -4.04 8.36
CA MET A 867 -33.51 -4.20 7.23
C MET A 867 -34.00 -3.43 5.99
N GLU A 868 -35.32 -3.47 5.69
CA GLU A 868 -35.94 -2.70 4.61
C GLU A 868 -35.71 -1.19 4.79
N ALA A 869 -35.85 -0.67 6.00
CA ALA A 869 -35.57 0.73 6.30
C ALA A 869 -34.11 1.12 6.05
N VAL A 870 -33.18 0.19 6.30
CA VAL A 870 -31.74 0.40 5.99
C VAL A 870 -31.50 0.36 4.49
N ILE A 871 -31.96 -0.67 3.78
CA ILE A 871 -31.70 -0.80 2.34
C ILE A 871 -32.32 0.32 1.50
N LYS A 872 -33.42 0.91 1.94
CA LYS A 872 -34.02 2.09 1.27
C LYS A 872 -33.14 3.34 1.35
N LYS A 873 -32.15 3.37 2.23
CA LYS A 873 -31.19 4.47 2.42
C LYS A 873 -29.81 4.16 1.79
N LEU A 874 -29.58 2.93 1.31
CA LEU A 874 -28.36 2.50 0.63
C LEU A 874 -28.47 2.66 -0.90
#